data_9e28b38eae217fe1207c4b12e7487fdd
#
_entry.id   9e28b38eae217fe1207c4b12e7487fdd
#
_cell.length_a   1.000
_cell.length_b   1.000
_cell.length_c   1.000
_cell.angle_alpha   90.00
_cell.angle_beta   90.00
_cell.angle_gamma   90.00
#
_symmetry.space_group_name_H-M   'P 1'
#
loop_
_entity.id
_entity.type
_entity.pdbx_description
1 polymer ?
#
loop_
_entity_poly.entity_id
_entity_poly.type
_entity_poly.pdbx_seq_one_letter_code
_entity_poly.pdbx_strand_id
1 'polypeptide(L)'
;MLSKKRTISQLVDEWQYDEEMKQNIVAMHTIDEKQAQYADFPSNLHPSIIKALHGRGIEQLYIHQRQAFDYAQQKKHFTAITPTASGKSYCYHLPVLQQILEDRSSRAIYLFPTKALAQDQKSDLNELIELMDEDILSYTYDGDTAPGIRQKIRKAGHIVMTNPDMLHSGILPHHTKWVSLFENLKYIVIDELHTYKGVFGSHVAHVIRRLQRICEFYGSNPIFICTSATIKNPKELAESLTNSKHELIEQSGAPVGKKTFIFYNPPIVHPTFGVRRSAVLEVRDISKRLFEAGIQTIIFAKSRVRVEMLVTYLKSLTAKKIMDESIQGYRGGYLPSERREIEKGLRTGSIQMVVSTNALELGVDIGQLQACIMTGYPGNIASAWQQAGRAGRRQDEALIVYVAQSTALDQYVVQNPSYLLGSSPEEARINPENLLILMEHLKCAAFELPFSMEDTYGEYEVQELLAYLEEEGVLVRTSTKWHWMSDRFPAHEISLRSAAQENVVIIDISTPANTKVIGEMDTYSAMTLLHEEAIYLHQGIQFQVEKLDWEEKKAFVREVDVDYFTDANLAVELKVLSEDKSASFKNSTVSYGDVSILAIPTIFKKIRFNTHDNIGSGPISIPPMEMHTNATWMSFELPNNWTEEQLTDALTGAAYAMGSFIPLFIHCDRSDVSVVPQVKAVHNEKPTLFIYDSYPGGIGLSERVYDVLLSLLERTAQHVENCPCQQGCPSCIGAQDSLGENKKQVMKVLNILINEMM
;
A
#
# COMPACT_ATOMS: atom_id res chain seq x y z
N MET A 1 35.51 2.70 22.39
CA MET A 1 36.36 2.23 21.29
C MET A 1 35.47 2.21 20.05
N LEU A 2 35.66 3.11 19.09
CA LEU A 2 35.01 3.05 17.78
C LEU A 2 35.58 1.82 17.07
N SER A 3 34.77 0.78 16.85
CA SER A 3 35.16 -0.40 16.11
C SER A 3 35.56 0.03 14.70
N LYS A 4 36.57 -0.60 14.09
CA LYS A 4 36.91 -0.39 12.68
C LYS A 4 35.64 -0.57 11.85
N LYS A 5 35.27 0.44 11.04
CA LYS A 5 34.17 0.31 10.07
C LYS A 5 34.46 -0.92 9.21
N ARG A 6 33.53 -1.90 9.26
CA ARG A 6 33.60 -3.11 8.43
C ARG A 6 32.88 -2.82 7.11
N THR A 7 33.35 -3.44 6.04
CA THR A 7 32.60 -3.42 4.76
C THR A 7 31.50 -4.48 4.79
N ILE A 8 30.48 -4.32 3.94
CA ILE A 8 29.41 -5.31 3.79
C ILE A 8 29.98 -6.67 3.40
N SER A 9 30.89 -6.72 2.44
CA SER A 9 31.54 -7.97 2.02
C SER A 9 32.23 -8.67 3.19
N GLN A 10 32.99 -7.96 4.04
CA GLN A 10 33.64 -8.55 5.20
C GLN A 10 32.64 -9.12 6.20
N LEU A 11 31.53 -8.43 6.42
CA LEU A 11 30.47 -8.89 7.34
C LEU A 11 29.76 -10.13 6.79
N VAL A 12 29.44 -10.14 5.49
CA VAL A 12 28.83 -11.28 4.82
C VAL A 12 29.73 -12.52 4.88
N ASP A 13 31.04 -12.33 4.65
CA ASP A 13 32.01 -13.41 4.77
C ASP A 13 32.06 -13.95 6.21
N GLU A 14 32.11 -13.08 7.23
CA GLU A 14 32.05 -13.50 8.64
C GLU A 14 30.80 -14.32 8.95
N TRP A 15 29.62 -13.93 8.44
CA TRP A 15 28.37 -14.64 8.69
C TRP A 15 28.31 -16.03 8.04
N GLN A 16 29.06 -16.25 6.95
CA GLN A 16 29.19 -17.58 6.34
C GLN A 16 30.01 -18.56 7.19
N TYR A 17 30.89 -18.04 8.06
CA TYR A 17 31.71 -18.84 8.98
C TYR A 17 31.14 -18.92 10.41
N ASP A 18 30.18 -18.05 10.77
CA ASP A 18 29.47 -18.08 12.04
C ASP A 18 28.45 -19.23 11.99
N GLU A 19 28.62 -20.26 12.85
CA GLU A 19 27.78 -21.47 12.82
C GLU A 19 26.29 -21.16 13.07
N GLU A 20 25.96 -20.20 13.95
CA GLU A 20 24.58 -19.83 14.27
C GLU A 20 23.92 -19.13 13.07
N MET A 21 24.61 -18.18 12.46
CA MET A 21 24.11 -17.49 11.28
C MET A 21 23.97 -18.45 10.09
N LYS A 22 24.99 -19.25 9.81
CA LYS A 22 25.06 -20.17 8.68
C LYS A 22 23.91 -21.18 8.67
N GLN A 23 23.57 -21.76 9.84
CA GLN A 23 22.47 -22.73 9.95
C GLN A 23 21.10 -22.14 9.60
N ASN A 24 20.92 -20.84 9.78
CA ASN A 24 19.66 -20.14 9.58
C ASN A 24 19.60 -19.40 8.24
N ILE A 25 20.73 -19.26 7.52
CA ILE A 25 20.77 -18.71 6.15
C ILE A 25 20.36 -19.83 5.19
N VAL A 26 19.18 -19.70 4.59
CA VAL A 26 18.64 -20.65 3.63
C VAL A 26 19.22 -20.44 2.23
N ALA A 27 19.39 -19.19 1.84
CA ALA A 27 19.95 -18.83 0.54
C ALA A 27 20.63 -17.45 0.59
N MET A 28 21.61 -17.29 -0.29
CA MET A 28 22.28 -16.02 -0.53
C MET A 28 22.34 -15.79 -2.04
N HIS A 29 21.92 -14.61 -2.49
CA HIS A 29 21.98 -14.21 -3.89
C HIS A 29 22.63 -12.86 -4.04
N THR A 30 23.54 -12.76 -4.98
CA THR A 30 24.20 -11.49 -5.33
C THR A 30 23.69 -11.03 -6.70
N ILE A 31 23.26 -9.78 -6.75
CA ILE A 31 22.94 -9.08 -8.00
C ILE A 31 24.13 -8.18 -8.30
N ASP A 32 24.75 -8.42 -9.45
CA ASP A 32 25.91 -7.68 -9.89
C ASP A 32 25.56 -6.24 -10.24
N GLU A 33 26.57 -5.38 -10.17
CA GLU A 33 26.48 -3.98 -10.56
C GLU A 33 26.14 -3.84 -12.04
N LYS A 34 25.37 -2.79 -12.36
CA LYS A 34 25.10 -2.38 -13.73
C LYS A 34 25.66 -0.98 -13.96
N GLN A 35 26.40 -0.82 -15.05
CA GLN A 35 26.92 0.48 -15.44
C GLN A 35 25.81 1.39 -15.98
N ALA A 36 25.98 2.69 -15.82
CA ALA A 36 25.07 3.69 -16.37
C ALA A 36 25.06 3.68 -17.91
N GLN A 37 23.89 3.93 -18.48
CA GLN A 37 23.71 4.15 -19.91
C GLN A 37 23.26 5.58 -20.13
N TYR A 38 24.06 6.34 -20.85
CA TYR A 38 23.87 7.76 -21.06
C TYR A 38 23.40 8.07 -22.48
N ALA A 39 22.76 9.22 -22.62
CA ALA A 39 22.43 9.87 -23.87
C ALA A 39 22.78 11.37 -23.77
N ASP A 40 23.20 11.96 -24.88
CA ASP A 40 23.48 13.39 -24.93
C ASP A 40 22.22 14.23 -24.67
N PHE A 41 22.41 15.46 -24.21
CA PHE A 41 21.33 16.39 -24.08
C PHE A 41 20.61 16.61 -25.42
N PRO A 42 19.27 16.75 -25.41
CA PRO A 42 18.54 17.14 -26.60
C PRO A 42 19.08 18.45 -27.19
N SER A 43 19.23 18.53 -28.49
CA SER A 43 19.75 19.73 -29.16
C SER A 43 18.90 20.98 -28.94
N ASN A 44 17.62 20.81 -28.64
CA ASN A 44 16.65 21.86 -28.35
C ASN A 44 16.44 22.10 -26.85
N LEU A 45 17.19 21.44 -25.96
CA LEU A 45 17.09 21.67 -24.51
C LEU A 45 17.54 23.09 -24.16
N HIS A 46 16.74 23.80 -23.41
CA HIS A 46 16.99 25.20 -23.08
C HIS A 46 18.30 25.38 -22.32
N PRO A 47 19.12 26.40 -22.66
CA PRO A 47 20.43 26.62 -22.04
C PRO A 47 20.40 26.76 -20.52
N SER A 48 19.35 27.37 -19.93
CA SER A 48 19.21 27.49 -18.48
C SER A 48 19.07 26.11 -17.81
N ILE A 49 18.38 25.17 -18.45
CA ILE A 49 18.25 23.79 -17.94
C ILE A 49 19.60 23.09 -17.99
N ILE A 50 20.35 23.21 -19.11
CA ILE A 50 21.71 22.64 -19.25
C ILE A 50 22.63 23.21 -18.18
N LYS A 51 22.60 24.53 -17.96
CA LYS A 51 23.38 25.21 -16.90
C LYS A 51 23.07 24.59 -15.51
N ALA A 52 21.81 24.38 -15.18
CA ALA A 52 21.42 23.82 -13.90
C ALA A 52 21.82 22.34 -13.74
N LEU A 53 21.72 21.54 -14.82
CA LEU A 53 22.17 20.14 -14.82
C LEU A 53 23.67 20.05 -14.60
N HIS A 54 24.48 20.87 -15.32
CA HIS A 54 25.92 20.96 -15.09
C HIS A 54 26.26 21.41 -13.66
N GLY A 55 25.46 22.35 -13.08
CA GLY A 55 25.61 22.77 -11.69
C GLY A 55 25.38 21.64 -10.68
N ARG A 56 24.63 20.61 -11.05
CA ARG A 56 24.45 19.37 -10.29
C ARG A 56 25.44 18.26 -10.68
N GLY A 57 26.43 18.53 -11.55
CA GLY A 57 27.39 17.55 -12.02
C GLY A 57 26.83 16.53 -13.02
N ILE A 58 25.72 16.87 -13.69
CA ILE A 58 25.09 16.03 -14.71
C ILE A 58 25.53 16.51 -16.08
N GLU A 59 26.39 15.76 -16.74
CA GLU A 59 26.96 16.08 -18.08
C GLU A 59 26.14 15.43 -19.21
N GLN A 60 25.41 14.36 -18.93
CA GLN A 60 24.57 13.62 -19.87
C GLN A 60 23.32 13.12 -19.14
N LEU A 61 22.25 12.87 -19.87
CA LEU A 61 21.04 12.25 -19.33
C LEU A 61 21.16 10.73 -19.34
N TYR A 62 20.46 10.06 -18.45
CA TYR A 62 20.19 8.63 -18.63
C TYR A 62 19.26 8.42 -19.83
N ILE A 63 19.39 7.28 -20.50
CA ILE A 63 18.61 6.96 -21.72
C ILE A 63 17.09 7.11 -21.50
N HIS A 64 16.55 6.71 -20.34
CA HIS A 64 15.13 6.85 -20.03
C HIS A 64 14.69 8.31 -19.85
N GLN A 65 15.56 9.16 -19.30
CA GLN A 65 15.28 10.61 -19.16
C GLN A 65 15.25 11.30 -20.52
N ARG A 66 16.17 10.93 -21.41
CA ARG A 66 16.20 11.41 -22.78
C ARG A 66 14.96 10.97 -23.56
N GLN A 67 14.58 9.70 -23.48
CA GLN A 67 13.40 9.16 -24.15
C GLN A 67 12.10 9.84 -23.65
N ALA A 68 11.99 10.10 -22.32
CA ALA A 68 10.87 10.83 -21.73
C ALA A 68 10.74 12.26 -22.31
N PHE A 69 11.86 12.97 -22.43
CA PHE A 69 11.87 14.28 -23.05
C PHE A 69 11.44 14.22 -24.52
N ASP A 70 11.94 13.25 -25.28
CA ASP A 70 11.59 13.10 -26.70
C ASP A 70 10.09 12.78 -26.90
N TYR A 71 9.48 11.94 -26.05
CA TYR A 71 8.04 11.67 -26.09
C TYR A 71 7.19 12.90 -25.74
N ALA A 72 7.60 13.67 -24.73
CA ALA A 72 6.92 14.91 -24.38
C ALA A 72 6.95 15.93 -25.54
N GLN A 73 8.08 16.07 -26.23
CA GLN A 73 8.21 16.93 -27.41
C GLN A 73 7.32 16.47 -28.58
N GLN A 74 7.07 15.16 -28.69
CA GLN A 74 6.12 14.58 -29.66
C GLN A 74 4.66 14.69 -29.21
N LYS A 75 4.39 15.32 -28.06
CA LYS A 75 3.05 15.43 -27.45
C LYS A 75 2.38 14.09 -27.19
N LYS A 76 3.14 13.07 -26.82
CA LYS A 76 2.66 11.75 -26.46
C LYS A 76 2.50 11.61 -24.95
N HIS A 77 1.44 10.94 -24.51
CA HIS A 77 1.36 10.44 -23.14
C HIS A 77 2.34 9.30 -22.96
N PHE A 78 3.01 9.24 -21.83
CA PHE A 78 3.95 8.15 -21.56
C PHE A 78 4.03 7.76 -20.10
N THR A 79 4.51 6.52 -19.88
CA THR A 79 4.72 5.95 -18.55
C THR A 79 6.17 5.47 -18.44
N ALA A 80 6.93 6.01 -17.49
CA ALA A 80 8.30 5.61 -17.22
C ALA A 80 8.38 4.69 -15.99
N ILE A 81 8.94 3.49 -16.21
CA ILE A 81 9.12 2.49 -15.16
C ILE A 81 10.60 2.30 -14.94
N THR A 82 11.07 2.75 -13.83
CA THR A 82 12.48 2.60 -13.47
C THR A 82 12.60 2.35 -11.96
N PRO A 83 13.66 1.67 -11.50
CA PRO A 83 13.89 1.43 -10.08
C PRO A 83 13.88 2.72 -9.25
N THR A 84 13.71 2.59 -7.95
CA THR A 84 13.89 3.71 -7.02
C THR A 84 15.30 4.29 -7.15
N ALA A 85 15.41 5.61 -6.94
CA ALA A 85 16.68 6.35 -7.05
C ALA A 85 17.33 6.36 -8.46
N SER A 86 16.58 6.07 -9.52
CA SER A 86 17.05 6.12 -10.91
C SER A 86 17.01 7.53 -11.54
N GLY A 87 16.56 8.55 -10.81
CA GLY A 87 16.37 9.90 -11.34
C GLY A 87 15.10 10.06 -12.18
N LYS A 88 14.02 9.34 -11.83
CA LYS A 88 12.70 9.41 -12.48
C LYS A 88 12.14 10.83 -12.56
N SER A 89 12.39 11.68 -11.57
CA SER A 89 11.89 13.05 -11.52
C SER A 89 12.31 13.88 -12.73
N TYR A 90 13.48 13.65 -13.29
CA TYR A 90 13.89 14.32 -14.52
C TYR A 90 13.06 13.93 -15.74
N CYS A 91 12.40 12.77 -15.75
CA CYS A 91 11.50 12.38 -16.85
C CYS A 91 10.32 13.35 -17.00
N TYR A 92 9.89 13.99 -15.91
CA TYR A 92 8.81 14.98 -15.96
C TYR A 92 9.29 16.43 -15.71
N HIS A 93 10.33 16.66 -14.91
CA HIS A 93 10.82 18.02 -14.68
C HIS A 93 11.38 18.65 -15.96
N LEU A 94 12.18 17.91 -16.74
CA LEU A 94 12.81 18.47 -17.94
C LEU A 94 11.78 18.93 -18.98
N PRO A 95 10.80 18.13 -19.42
CA PRO A 95 9.84 18.58 -20.41
C PRO A 95 8.91 19.69 -19.89
N VAL A 96 8.52 19.65 -18.61
CA VAL A 96 7.67 20.69 -18.02
C VAL A 96 8.41 22.02 -17.93
N LEU A 97 9.66 22.03 -17.45
CA LEU A 97 10.48 23.25 -17.38
C LEU A 97 10.76 23.80 -18.77
N GLN A 98 11.08 22.96 -19.75
CA GLN A 98 11.26 23.35 -21.16
C GLN A 98 10.02 24.07 -21.68
N GLN A 99 8.83 23.50 -21.50
CA GLN A 99 7.57 24.09 -21.95
C GLN A 99 7.27 25.46 -21.30
N ILE A 100 7.56 25.60 -19.99
CA ILE A 100 7.36 26.86 -19.28
C ILE A 100 8.35 27.94 -19.75
N LEU A 101 9.58 27.54 -20.11
CA LEU A 101 10.58 28.48 -20.67
C LEU A 101 10.22 28.92 -22.08
N GLU A 102 9.62 28.04 -22.89
CA GLU A 102 9.12 28.36 -24.25
C GLU A 102 7.85 29.22 -24.20
N ASP A 103 6.95 28.94 -23.26
CA ASP A 103 5.70 29.68 -23.07
C ASP A 103 5.41 29.85 -21.56
N ARG A 104 5.65 31.07 -21.06
CA ARG A 104 5.48 31.43 -19.63
C ARG A 104 4.03 31.35 -19.15
N SER A 105 3.05 31.26 -20.03
CA SER A 105 1.68 31.01 -19.65
C SER A 105 1.41 29.56 -19.28
N SER A 106 2.25 28.62 -19.72
CA SER A 106 2.10 27.18 -19.52
C SER A 106 2.03 26.79 -18.04
N ARG A 107 1.17 25.82 -17.73
CA ARG A 107 0.91 25.32 -16.38
C ARG A 107 1.04 23.81 -16.34
N ALA A 108 1.38 23.28 -15.14
CA ALA A 108 1.43 21.84 -14.88
C ALA A 108 0.82 21.52 -13.51
N ILE A 109 0.16 20.37 -13.43
CA ILE A 109 -0.28 19.75 -12.19
C ILE A 109 0.57 18.50 -11.94
N TYR A 110 1.13 18.38 -10.75
CA TYR A 110 1.83 17.17 -10.30
C TYR A 110 1.03 16.51 -9.19
N LEU A 111 0.67 15.25 -9.39
CA LEU A 111 -0.08 14.42 -8.45
C LEU A 111 0.86 13.43 -7.75
N PHE A 112 0.91 13.54 -6.44
CA PHE A 112 1.69 12.63 -5.58
C PHE A 112 0.74 11.90 -4.63
N PRO A 113 1.02 10.63 -4.29
CA PRO A 113 0.15 9.87 -3.39
C PRO A 113 0.17 10.39 -1.95
N THR A 114 1.22 11.11 -1.54
CA THR A 114 1.39 11.64 -0.20
C THR A 114 1.90 13.08 -0.17
N LYS A 115 1.53 13.83 0.88
CA LYS A 115 2.02 15.20 1.10
C LYS A 115 3.54 15.25 1.29
N ALA A 116 4.13 14.25 1.98
CA ALA A 116 5.56 14.20 2.24
C ALA A 116 6.36 14.10 0.94
N LEU A 117 5.95 13.25 0.01
CA LEU A 117 6.59 13.11 -1.30
C LEU A 117 6.46 14.41 -2.11
N ALA A 118 5.29 15.05 -2.09
CA ALA A 118 5.09 16.34 -2.77
C ALA A 118 6.04 17.43 -2.25
N GLN A 119 6.26 17.49 -0.94
CA GLN A 119 7.18 18.47 -0.34
C GLN A 119 8.64 18.19 -0.67
N ASP A 120 9.05 16.92 -0.67
CA ASP A 120 10.41 16.50 -1.04
C ASP A 120 10.71 16.84 -2.51
N GLN A 121 9.81 16.46 -3.41
CA GLN A 121 9.92 16.76 -4.84
C GLN A 121 9.88 18.26 -5.14
N LYS A 122 9.12 19.03 -4.36
CA LYS A 122 9.15 20.50 -4.45
C LYS A 122 10.51 21.06 -4.07
N SER A 123 11.12 20.55 -3.00
CA SER A 123 12.45 21.01 -2.57
C SER A 123 13.50 20.76 -3.66
N ASP A 124 13.52 19.54 -4.22
CA ASP A 124 14.44 19.19 -5.30
C ASP A 124 14.23 20.04 -6.57
N LEU A 125 12.96 20.25 -6.97
CA LEU A 125 12.61 21.10 -8.10
C LEU A 125 13.02 22.56 -7.90
N ASN A 126 12.80 23.11 -6.68
CA ASN A 126 13.17 24.50 -6.39
C ASN A 126 14.70 24.70 -6.46
N GLU A 127 15.49 23.76 -5.94
CA GLU A 127 16.96 23.82 -6.09
C GLU A 127 17.39 23.81 -7.58
N LEU A 128 16.69 23.03 -8.42
CA LEU A 128 16.96 23.03 -9.86
C LEU A 128 16.60 24.38 -10.49
N ILE A 129 15.44 24.96 -10.14
CA ILE A 129 14.98 26.27 -10.65
C ILE A 129 15.96 27.40 -10.21
N GLU A 130 16.44 27.35 -8.97
CA GLU A 130 17.43 28.32 -8.47
C GLU A 130 18.73 28.26 -9.29
N LEU A 131 19.22 27.07 -9.63
CA LEU A 131 20.39 26.90 -10.49
C LEU A 131 20.17 27.37 -11.93
N MET A 132 18.93 27.31 -12.41
CA MET A 132 18.55 27.84 -13.73
C MET A 132 18.55 29.37 -13.77
N ASP A 133 18.40 30.04 -12.64
CA ASP A 133 18.26 31.49 -12.50
C ASP A 133 17.07 32.05 -13.31
N GLU A 134 15.92 31.36 -13.19
CA GLU A 134 14.68 31.65 -13.94
C GLU A 134 13.50 31.87 -12.99
N ASP A 135 12.60 32.79 -13.33
CA ASP A 135 11.38 33.06 -12.55
C ASP A 135 10.28 32.03 -12.83
N ILE A 136 10.46 30.82 -12.31
CA ILE A 136 9.47 29.75 -12.36
C ILE A 136 8.96 29.49 -10.96
N LEU A 137 7.64 29.54 -10.76
CA LEU A 137 7.01 29.41 -9.46
C LEU A 137 6.39 28.01 -9.30
N SER A 138 6.91 27.23 -8.36
CA SER A 138 6.37 25.94 -7.94
C SER A 138 5.79 26.00 -6.53
N TYR A 139 4.63 25.37 -6.33
CA TYR A 139 3.93 25.39 -5.05
C TYR A 139 3.33 24.02 -4.74
N THR A 140 3.32 23.65 -3.46
CA THR A 140 2.42 22.60 -2.95
C THR A 140 1.08 23.19 -2.59
N TYR A 141 0.01 22.50 -2.97
CA TYR A 141 -1.37 22.84 -2.63
C TYR A 141 -2.03 21.64 -1.96
N ASP A 142 -2.15 21.71 -0.64
CA ASP A 142 -2.67 20.65 0.21
C ASP A 142 -3.47 21.24 1.40
N GLY A 143 -3.93 20.37 2.31
CA GLY A 143 -4.70 20.78 3.49
C GLY A 143 -3.96 21.76 4.41
N ASP A 144 -2.62 21.71 4.42
CA ASP A 144 -1.77 22.52 5.31
C ASP A 144 -1.40 23.88 4.69
N THR A 145 -1.79 24.11 3.43
CA THR A 145 -1.48 25.36 2.71
C THR A 145 -2.29 26.55 3.28
N ALA A 146 -1.60 27.56 3.78
CA ALA A 146 -2.22 28.74 4.38
C ALA A 146 -3.13 29.51 3.39
N PRO A 147 -4.27 30.08 3.85
CA PRO A 147 -5.26 30.74 2.98
C PRO A 147 -4.70 31.85 2.09
N GLY A 148 -3.78 32.69 2.60
CA GLY A 148 -3.15 33.76 1.82
C GLY A 148 -2.27 33.23 0.68
N ILE A 149 -1.58 32.11 0.91
CA ILE A 149 -0.75 31.46 -0.09
C ILE A 149 -1.63 30.81 -1.17
N ARG A 150 -2.78 30.23 -0.80
CA ARG A 150 -3.72 29.61 -1.74
C ARG A 150 -4.15 30.57 -2.86
N GLN A 151 -4.39 31.84 -2.54
CA GLN A 151 -4.76 32.85 -3.55
C GLN A 151 -3.59 33.13 -4.51
N LYS A 152 -2.36 33.22 -3.99
CA LYS A 152 -1.14 33.42 -4.81
C LYS A 152 -0.90 32.25 -5.77
N ILE A 153 -1.07 31.02 -5.30
CA ILE A 153 -0.90 29.80 -6.11
C ILE A 153 -1.86 29.83 -7.30
N ARG A 154 -3.14 30.11 -7.07
CA ARG A 154 -4.16 30.15 -8.14
C ARG A 154 -3.85 31.16 -9.24
N LYS A 155 -3.21 32.27 -8.91
CA LYS A 155 -2.92 33.35 -9.88
C LYS A 155 -1.58 33.15 -10.60
N ALA A 156 -0.54 32.69 -9.90
CA ALA A 156 0.84 32.77 -10.36
C ALA A 156 1.60 31.43 -10.40
N GLY A 157 1.03 30.34 -9.88
CA GLY A 157 1.73 29.07 -9.84
C GLY A 157 1.87 28.46 -11.24
N HIS A 158 3.12 28.27 -11.74
CA HIS A 158 3.40 27.55 -12.95
C HIS A 158 3.23 26.05 -12.75
N ILE A 159 3.73 25.54 -11.63
CA ILE A 159 3.66 24.12 -11.27
C ILE A 159 2.93 24.01 -9.92
N VAL A 160 1.80 23.29 -9.92
CA VAL A 160 1.00 23.02 -8.73
C VAL A 160 1.15 21.55 -8.36
N MET A 161 1.80 21.29 -7.23
CA MET A 161 1.98 19.95 -6.67
C MET A 161 0.90 19.68 -5.65
N THR A 162 0.15 18.60 -5.81
CA THR A 162 -0.99 18.26 -4.97
C THR A 162 -1.14 16.75 -4.82
N ASN A 163 -2.20 16.32 -4.14
CA ASN A 163 -2.58 14.92 -4.05
C ASN A 163 -4.01 14.71 -4.56
N PRO A 164 -4.42 13.46 -4.85
CA PRO A 164 -5.76 13.18 -5.37
C PRO A 164 -6.88 13.68 -4.47
N ASP A 165 -6.72 13.59 -3.14
CA ASP A 165 -7.75 14.03 -2.17
C ASP A 165 -8.01 15.54 -2.30
N MET A 166 -6.94 16.34 -2.41
CA MET A 166 -7.05 17.80 -2.58
C MET A 166 -7.53 18.17 -3.99
N LEU A 167 -7.12 17.44 -5.02
CA LEU A 167 -7.64 17.62 -6.37
C LEU A 167 -9.15 17.39 -6.37
N HIS A 168 -9.61 16.28 -5.77
CA HIS A 168 -11.00 15.87 -5.65
C HIS A 168 -11.89 16.90 -4.94
N SER A 169 -11.48 17.37 -3.75
CA SER A 169 -12.33 18.17 -2.86
C SER A 169 -12.03 19.67 -2.89
N GLY A 170 -10.78 20.05 -3.19
CA GLY A 170 -10.31 21.45 -3.07
C GLY A 170 -10.10 22.18 -4.40
N ILE A 171 -9.89 21.47 -5.51
CA ILE A 171 -9.58 22.08 -6.82
C ILE A 171 -10.73 21.92 -7.79
N LEU A 172 -11.15 20.68 -8.12
CA LEU A 172 -12.15 20.42 -9.15
C LEU A 172 -13.51 21.05 -8.84
N PRO A 173 -14.10 20.92 -7.64
CA PRO A 173 -15.39 21.58 -7.33
C PRO A 173 -15.31 23.11 -7.32
N HIS A 174 -14.11 23.66 -7.28
CA HIS A 174 -13.85 25.08 -7.29
C HIS A 174 -13.10 25.58 -8.53
N HIS A 175 -13.23 24.84 -9.66
CA HIS A 175 -12.48 25.09 -10.90
C HIS A 175 -12.59 26.54 -11.39
N THR A 176 -13.70 27.22 -11.14
CA THR A 176 -13.91 28.63 -11.49
C THR A 176 -12.92 29.59 -10.81
N LYS A 177 -12.29 29.17 -9.69
CA LYS A 177 -11.21 29.91 -9.05
C LYS A 177 -9.82 29.60 -9.63
N TRP A 178 -9.73 28.64 -10.56
CA TRP A 178 -8.52 28.11 -11.14
C TRP A 178 -8.46 28.27 -12.69
N VAL A 179 -9.25 29.17 -13.24
CA VAL A 179 -9.39 29.39 -14.70
C VAL A 179 -8.02 29.49 -15.37
N SER A 180 -7.11 30.33 -14.88
CA SER A 180 -5.77 30.50 -15.45
C SER A 180 -4.94 29.22 -15.47
N LEU A 181 -5.12 28.33 -14.49
CA LEU A 181 -4.47 27.01 -14.46
C LEU A 181 -5.04 26.12 -15.58
N PHE A 182 -6.37 25.99 -15.64
CA PHE A 182 -7.01 25.05 -16.56
C PHE A 182 -6.93 25.50 -18.03
N GLU A 183 -7.03 26.79 -18.35
CA GLU A 183 -6.85 27.30 -19.71
C GLU A 183 -5.43 27.03 -20.26
N ASN A 184 -4.42 27.02 -19.39
CA ASN A 184 -3.02 26.92 -19.80
C ASN A 184 -2.36 25.58 -19.42
N LEU A 185 -3.14 24.60 -18.97
CA LEU A 185 -2.62 23.32 -18.51
C LEU A 185 -2.04 22.52 -19.69
N LYS A 186 -0.72 22.23 -19.63
CA LYS A 186 0.01 21.48 -20.66
C LYS A 186 0.38 20.09 -20.21
N TYR A 187 0.64 19.89 -18.91
CA TYR A 187 1.07 18.62 -18.37
C TYR A 187 0.34 18.26 -17.07
N ILE A 188 -0.01 16.99 -16.96
CA ILE A 188 -0.45 16.35 -15.73
C ILE A 188 0.54 15.24 -15.44
N VAL A 189 1.29 15.37 -14.34
CA VAL A 189 2.25 14.36 -13.88
C VAL A 189 1.60 13.52 -12.79
N ILE A 190 1.65 12.20 -12.92
CA ILE A 190 1.16 11.24 -11.94
C ILE A 190 2.36 10.41 -11.49
N ASP A 191 2.92 10.73 -10.31
CA ASP A 191 4.07 10.01 -9.76
C ASP A 191 3.63 8.84 -8.87
N GLU A 192 4.49 7.83 -8.77
CA GLU A 192 4.26 6.58 -8.04
C GLU A 192 2.94 5.89 -8.44
N LEU A 193 2.73 5.76 -9.76
CA LEU A 193 1.52 5.21 -10.38
C LEU A 193 1.05 3.89 -9.73
N HIS A 194 1.98 3.01 -9.33
CA HIS A 194 1.70 1.72 -8.70
C HIS A 194 0.95 1.82 -7.36
N THR A 195 0.87 3.01 -6.76
CA THR A 195 0.10 3.24 -5.53
C THR A 195 -1.39 3.43 -5.79
N TYR A 196 -1.75 3.78 -7.03
CA TYR A 196 -3.14 3.98 -7.45
C TYR A 196 -3.74 2.66 -7.91
N LYS A 197 -4.04 1.78 -6.96
CA LYS A 197 -4.63 0.44 -7.19
C LYS A 197 -5.86 0.23 -6.31
N GLY A 198 -6.64 -0.82 -6.59
CA GLY A 198 -7.84 -1.17 -5.86
C GLY A 198 -8.89 -0.07 -5.89
N VAL A 199 -9.61 0.10 -4.78
CA VAL A 199 -10.65 1.14 -4.64
C VAL A 199 -10.06 2.54 -4.78
N PHE A 200 -8.91 2.81 -4.14
CA PHE A 200 -8.25 4.10 -4.25
C PHE A 200 -7.95 4.48 -5.71
N GLY A 201 -7.36 3.55 -6.47
CA GLY A 201 -7.08 3.77 -7.89
C GLY A 201 -8.35 3.95 -8.72
N SER A 202 -9.42 3.21 -8.41
CA SER A 202 -10.72 3.35 -9.08
C SER A 202 -11.33 4.74 -8.86
N HIS A 203 -11.31 5.26 -7.64
CA HIS A 203 -11.71 6.64 -7.36
C HIS A 203 -10.83 7.66 -8.09
N VAL A 204 -9.50 7.47 -8.08
CA VAL A 204 -8.58 8.39 -8.75
C VAL A 204 -8.80 8.42 -10.26
N ALA A 205 -9.14 7.30 -10.90
CA ALA A 205 -9.51 7.27 -12.31
C ALA A 205 -10.69 8.22 -12.60
N HIS A 206 -11.70 8.21 -11.73
CA HIS A 206 -12.82 9.17 -11.87
C HIS A 206 -12.44 10.62 -11.55
N VAL A 207 -11.53 10.84 -10.60
CA VAL A 207 -10.99 12.19 -10.35
C VAL A 207 -10.28 12.71 -11.61
N ILE A 208 -9.52 11.85 -12.31
CA ILE A 208 -8.86 12.20 -13.56
C ILE A 208 -9.88 12.45 -14.69
N ARG A 209 -10.92 11.63 -14.81
CA ARG A 209 -12.00 11.87 -15.81
C ARG A 209 -12.70 13.22 -15.58
N ARG A 210 -12.98 13.60 -14.33
CA ARG A 210 -13.50 14.91 -13.97
C ARG A 210 -12.53 16.04 -14.34
N LEU A 211 -11.23 15.84 -14.05
CA LEU A 211 -10.17 16.78 -14.45
C LEU A 211 -10.12 16.97 -15.97
N GLN A 212 -10.16 15.89 -16.76
CA GLN A 212 -10.18 15.95 -18.22
C GLN A 212 -11.39 16.73 -18.73
N ARG A 213 -12.59 16.48 -18.18
CA ARG A 213 -13.82 17.20 -18.53
C ARG A 213 -13.72 18.71 -18.25
N ILE A 214 -13.10 19.10 -17.14
CA ILE A 214 -12.85 20.51 -16.82
C ILE A 214 -11.80 21.11 -17.78
N CYS A 215 -10.72 20.37 -18.11
CA CYS A 215 -9.72 20.81 -19.08
C CYS A 215 -10.37 21.07 -20.46
N GLU A 216 -11.20 20.14 -20.93
CA GLU A 216 -11.94 20.30 -22.19
C GLU A 216 -12.84 21.52 -22.16
N PHE A 217 -13.58 21.75 -21.08
CA PHE A 217 -14.40 22.94 -20.90
C PHE A 217 -13.62 24.26 -21.04
N TYR A 218 -12.38 24.30 -20.52
CA TYR A 218 -11.49 25.47 -20.63
C TYR A 218 -10.61 25.46 -21.88
N GLY A 219 -10.75 24.47 -22.77
CA GLY A 219 -10.06 24.39 -24.06
C GLY A 219 -8.60 23.90 -23.96
N SER A 220 -8.20 23.24 -22.88
CA SER A 220 -6.88 22.65 -22.73
C SER A 220 -6.90 21.12 -22.93
N ASN A 221 -5.80 20.59 -23.47
CA ASN A 221 -5.60 19.15 -23.65
C ASN A 221 -4.20 18.75 -23.14
N PRO A 222 -4.04 18.53 -21.83
CA PRO A 222 -2.76 18.26 -21.23
C PRO A 222 -2.22 16.87 -21.56
N ILE A 223 -0.89 16.75 -21.59
CA ILE A 223 -0.18 15.47 -21.75
C ILE A 223 -0.02 14.84 -20.38
N PHE A 224 -0.35 13.56 -20.26
CA PHE A 224 -0.09 12.77 -19.07
C PHE A 224 1.33 12.21 -19.08
N ILE A 225 2.05 12.42 -18.00
CA ILE A 225 3.34 11.82 -17.71
C ILE A 225 3.21 11.00 -16.44
N CYS A 226 3.26 9.67 -16.57
CA CYS A 226 3.20 8.77 -15.43
C CYS A 226 4.58 8.23 -15.09
N THR A 227 4.89 8.11 -13.80
CA THR A 227 6.10 7.43 -13.34
C THR A 227 5.74 6.37 -12.32
N SER A 228 6.45 5.25 -12.34
CA SER A 228 6.16 4.11 -11.48
C SER A 228 7.43 3.40 -11.03
N ALA A 229 7.38 2.74 -9.87
CA ALA A 229 8.23 1.61 -9.60
C ALA A 229 7.80 0.42 -10.48
N THR A 230 8.59 -0.65 -10.46
CA THR A 230 8.32 -1.84 -11.28
C THR A 230 7.03 -2.53 -10.84
N ILE A 231 6.07 -2.63 -11.75
CA ILE A 231 4.84 -3.43 -11.67
C ILE A 231 4.68 -4.19 -12.98
N LYS A 232 3.80 -5.20 -13.02
CA LYS A 232 3.67 -6.08 -14.19
C LYS A 232 2.91 -5.42 -15.35
N ASN A 233 1.92 -4.57 -15.05
CA ASN A 233 0.99 -3.97 -16.01
C ASN A 233 0.95 -2.43 -15.99
N PRO A 234 2.08 -1.74 -16.09
CA PRO A 234 2.13 -0.29 -15.89
C PRO A 234 1.43 0.51 -16.99
N LYS A 235 1.48 0.01 -18.21
CA LYS A 235 0.84 0.65 -19.37
C LYS A 235 -0.68 0.55 -19.24
N GLU A 236 -1.19 -0.64 -18.98
CA GLU A 236 -2.62 -0.91 -18.82
C GLU A 236 -3.19 -0.11 -17.64
N LEU A 237 -2.45 -0.04 -16.52
CA LEU A 237 -2.86 0.78 -15.38
C LEU A 237 -2.91 2.27 -15.74
N ALA A 238 -1.88 2.81 -16.41
CA ALA A 238 -1.85 4.20 -16.82
C ALA A 238 -3.00 4.53 -17.79
N GLU A 239 -3.24 3.65 -18.76
CA GLU A 239 -4.33 3.79 -19.73
C GLU A 239 -5.70 3.73 -19.07
N SER A 240 -5.93 2.80 -18.13
CA SER A 240 -7.18 2.72 -17.37
C SER A 240 -7.39 3.91 -16.45
N LEU A 241 -6.31 4.42 -15.81
CA LEU A 241 -6.38 5.56 -14.90
C LEU A 241 -6.64 6.87 -15.63
N THR A 242 -6.02 7.08 -16.81
CA THR A 242 -6.05 8.35 -17.55
C THR A 242 -7.01 8.34 -18.73
N ASN A 243 -7.62 7.20 -19.04
CA ASN A 243 -8.42 7.00 -20.26
C ASN A 243 -7.70 7.51 -21.53
N SER A 244 -6.40 7.24 -21.64
CA SER A 244 -5.54 7.72 -22.74
C SER A 244 -4.48 6.69 -23.08
N LYS A 245 -4.08 6.57 -24.35
CA LYS A 245 -3.03 5.63 -24.77
C LYS A 245 -1.65 6.14 -24.36
N HIS A 246 -0.83 5.28 -23.79
CA HIS A 246 0.51 5.61 -23.30
C HIS A 246 1.61 4.90 -24.07
N GLU A 247 2.71 5.61 -24.32
CA GLU A 247 3.99 4.99 -24.65
C GLU A 247 4.68 4.52 -23.38
N LEU A 248 5.49 3.47 -23.45
CA LEU A 248 6.15 2.86 -22.30
C LEU A 248 7.67 3.04 -22.36
N ILE A 249 8.27 3.43 -21.23
CA ILE A 249 9.71 3.51 -21.02
C ILE A 249 10.10 2.52 -19.93
N GLU A 250 10.66 1.37 -20.29
CA GLU A 250 11.00 0.29 -19.37
C GLU A 250 12.51 0.21 -19.10
N GLN A 251 13.31 0.64 -20.05
CA GLN A 251 14.75 0.47 -19.96
C GLN A 251 15.37 1.58 -19.11
N SER A 252 15.77 1.26 -17.87
CA SER A 252 16.48 2.18 -17.01
C SER A 252 17.96 2.31 -17.44
N GLY A 253 18.41 3.54 -17.67
CA GLY A 253 19.84 3.85 -17.86
C GLY A 253 20.59 4.17 -16.57
N ALA A 254 19.93 4.16 -15.41
CA ALA A 254 20.60 4.45 -14.15
C ALA A 254 21.51 3.30 -13.72
N PRO A 255 22.68 3.60 -13.08
CA PRO A 255 23.54 2.56 -12.54
C PRO A 255 22.89 1.87 -11.34
N VAL A 256 23.23 0.60 -11.14
CA VAL A 256 22.81 -0.19 -9.98
C VAL A 256 24.05 -0.73 -9.30
N GLY A 257 24.21 -0.47 -8.01
CA GLY A 257 25.29 -1.04 -7.20
C GLY A 257 25.06 -2.52 -6.92
N LYS A 258 26.13 -3.23 -6.53
CA LYS A 258 26.07 -4.64 -6.13
C LYS A 258 25.17 -4.82 -4.92
N LYS A 259 24.22 -5.78 -4.99
CA LYS A 259 23.29 -6.08 -3.90
C LYS A 259 23.40 -7.55 -3.48
N THR A 260 23.62 -7.78 -2.19
CA THR A 260 23.63 -9.12 -1.61
C THR A 260 22.34 -9.35 -0.81
N PHE A 261 21.54 -10.31 -1.24
CA PHE A 261 20.32 -10.75 -0.57
C PHE A 261 20.62 -11.97 0.29
N ILE A 262 20.27 -11.93 1.57
CA ILE A 262 20.31 -13.04 2.50
C ILE A 262 18.90 -13.41 2.91
N PHE A 263 18.51 -14.66 2.66
CA PHE A 263 17.25 -15.25 3.09
C PHE A 263 17.50 -16.01 4.39
N TYR A 264 17.00 -15.44 5.50
CA TYR A 264 17.22 -15.95 6.85
C TYR A 264 15.92 -16.53 7.40
N ASN A 265 15.97 -17.80 7.86
CA ASN A 265 14.85 -18.49 8.46
C ASN A 265 15.11 -18.78 9.95
N PRO A 266 14.37 -18.14 10.86
CA PRO A 266 14.57 -18.36 12.29
C PRO A 266 14.55 -19.83 12.69
N PRO A 267 15.38 -20.27 13.67
CA PRO A 267 15.46 -21.67 14.09
C PRO A 267 14.16 -22.17 14.70
N ILE A 268 13.89 -23.46 14.55
CA ILE A 268 12.75 -24.13 15.16
C ILE A 268 13.08 -24.36 16.64
N VAL A 269 12.28 -23.79 17.55
CA VAL A 269 12.44 -23.92 19.01
C VAL A 269 11.58 -25.04 19.60
N HIS A 270 10.48 -25.41 18.93
CA HIS A 270 9.62 -26.54 19.30
C HIS A 270 9.35 -27.43 18.09
N PRO A 271 10.16 -28.48 17.88
CA PRO A 271 10.06 -29.35 16.69
C PRO A 271 8.69 -30.00 16.51
N THR A 272 8.04 -30.44 17.59
CA THR A 272 6.73 -31.10 17.54
C THR A 272 5.63 -30.20 16.93
N PHE A 273 5.66 -28.92 17.29
CA PHE A 273 4.68 -27.92 16.82
C PHE A 273 5.20 -27.05 15.69
N GLY A 274 6.41 -27.27 15.20
CA GLY A 274 7.04 -26.46 14.16
C GLY A 274 7.21 -24.99 14.52
N VAL A 275 7.21 -24.64 15.82
CA VAL A 275 7.31 -23.25 16.29
C VAL A 275 8.73 -22.76 16.13
N ARG A 276 8.89 -21.64 15.45
CA ARG A 276 10.17 -20.96 15.23
C ARG A 276 10.39 -19.84 16.24
N ARG A 277 11.65 -19.50 16.48
CA ARG A 277 12.02 -18.31 17.25
C ARG A 277 11.44 -17.06 16.59
N SER A 278 11.06 -16.09 17.40
CA SER A 278 10.43 -14.85 16.90
C SER A 278 11.34 -14.11 15.92
N ALA A 279 10.82 -13.80 14.73
CA ALA A 279 11.54 -13.00 13.74
C ALA A 279 11.97 -11.63 14.30
N VAL A 280 11.19 -11.03 15.21
CA VAL A 280 11.53 -9.76 15.87
C VAL A 280 12.81 -9.88 16.70
N LEU A 281 12.99 -11.00 17.40
CA LEU A 281 14.21 -11.27 18.20
C LEU A 281 15.42 -11.54 17.29
N GLU A 282 15.23 -12.25 16.16
CA GLU A 282 16.30 -12.45 15.17
C GLU A 282 16.71 -11.12 14.53
N VAL A 283 15.75 -10.31 14.13
CA VAL A 283 16.01 -8.96 13.57
C VAL A 283 16.76 -8.10 14.57
N ARG A 284 16.41 -8.14 15.86
CA ARG A 284 17.15 -7.45 16.92
C ARG A 284 18.62 -7.87 16.94
N ASP A 285 18.89 -9.17 16.92
CA ASP A 285 20.25 -9.73 17.06
C ASP A 285 21.09 -9.46 15.80
N ILE A 286 20.49 -9.59 14.61
CA ILE A 286 21.11 -9.20 13.32
C ILE A 286 21.41 -7.70 13.30
N SER A 287 20.45 -6.86 13.71
CA SER A 287 20.58 -5.41 13.75
C SER A 287 21.70 -4.96 14.69
N LYS A 288 21.87 -5.64 15.84
CA LYS A 288 22.98 -5.40 16.76
C LYS A 288 24.34 -5.60 16.08
N ARG A 289 24.50 -6.70 15.33
CA ARG A 289 25.75 -6.99 14.59
C ARG A 289 26.05 -5.91 13.54
N LEU A 290 25.03 -5.42 12.81
CA LEU A 290 25.16 -4.33 11.85
C LEU A 290 25.52 -3.00 12.51
N PHE A 291 24.88 -2.70 13.64
CA PHE A 291 25.17 -1.50 14.43
C PHE A 291 26.61 -1.47 14.95
N GLU A 292 27.08 -2.59 15.51
CA GLU A 292 28.47 -2.75 15.98
C GLU A 292 29.49 -2.66 14.83
N ALA A 293 29.11 -3.03 13.60
CA ALA A 293 29.92 -2.88 12.41
C ALA A 293 29.90 -1.44 11.85
N GLY A 294 29.05 -0.55 12.38
CA GLY A 294 28.91 0.83 11.91
C GLY A 294 28.19 0.95 10.57
N ILE A 295 27.32 -0.03 10.23
CA ILE A 295 26.54 -0.08 9.00
C ILE A 295 25.19 0.60 9.22
N GLN A 296 24.94 1.68 8.47
CA GLN A 296 23.69 2.40 8.54
C GLN A 296 22.56 1.56 7.95
N THR A 297 21.51 1.28 8.76
CA THR A 297 20.51 0.26 8.48
C THR A 297 19.08 0.77 8.57
N ILE A 298 18.24 0.38 7.61
CA ILE A 298 16.78 0.47 7.71
C ILE A 298 16.18 -0.91 8.00
N ILE A 299 15.20 -0.93 8.89
CA ILE A 299 14.48 -2.13 9.29
C ILE A 299 13.00 -1.92 9.00
N PHE A 300 12.42 -2.75 8.16
CA PHE A 300 10.99 -2.70 7.87
C PHE A 300 10.20 -3.69 8.72
N ALA A 301 9.12 -3.20 9.34
CA ALA A 301 8.19 -3.99 10.14
C ALA A 301 6.74 -3.75 9.71
N LYS A 302 5.91 -4.81 9.72
CA LYS A 302 4.55 -4.81 9.17
C LYS A 302 3.53 -3.98 9.95
N SER A 303 3.78 -3.68 11.22
CA SER A 303 2.82 -2.96 12.06
C SER A 303 3.49 -1.91 12.92
N ARG A 304 2.73 -0.88 13.28
CA ARG A 304 3.16 0.21 14.18
C ARG A 304 3.67 -0.35 15.53
N VAL A 305 2.97 -1.33 16.09
CA VAL A 305 3.36 -2.01 17.33
C VAL A 305 4.73 -2.67 17.19
N ARG A 306 4.98 -3.40 16.11
CA ARG A 306 6.27 -4.05 15.88
C ARG A 306 7.43 -3.07 15.70
N VAL A 307 7.15 -1.90 15.09
CA VAL A 307 8.15 -0.81 15.01
C VAL A 307 8.55 -0.38 16.41
N GLU A 308 7.59 -0.05 17.27
CA GLU A 308 7.87 0.40 18.65
C GLU A 308 8.57 -0.68 19.49
N MET A 309 8.13 -1.94 19.37
CA MET A 309 8.79 -3.07 20.03
C MET A 309 10.26 -3.21 19.61
N LEU A 310 10.53 -3.17 18.30
CA LEU A 310 11.90 -3.27 17.78
C LEU A 310 12.76 -2.09 18.26
N VAL A 311 12.24 -0.86 18.20
CA VAL A 311 12.93 0.33 18.70
C VAL A 311 13.28 0.15 20.18
N THR A 312 12.33 -0.28 21.01
CA THR A 312 12.53 -0.52 22.43
C THR A 312 13.60 -1.60 22.68
N TYR A 313 13.54 -2.71 21.94
CA TYR A 313 14.52 -3.78 22.06
C TYR A 313 15.92 -3.36 21.60
N LEU A 314 16.04 -2.61 20.53
CA LEU A 314 17.31 -2.11 20.03
C LEU A 314 17.92 -1.09 20.98
N LYS A 315 17.14 -0.17 21.52
CA LYS A 315 17.57 0.81 22.52
C LYS A 315 18.04 0.14 23.81
N SER A 316 17.38 -0.94 24.25
CA SER A 316 17.80 -1.70 25.44
C SER A 316 19.15 -2.41 25.30
N LEU A 317 19.60 -2.69 24.07
CA LEU A 317 20.92 -3.28 23.80
C LEU A 317 22.06 -2.27 23.86
N THR A 318 21.75 -0.98 23.83
CA THR A 318 22.73 0.11 23.80
C THR A 318 22.89 0.72 25.19
N ALA A 319 24.00 0.42 25.87
CA ALA A 319 24.22 0.76 27.28
C ALA A 319 24.48 2.27 27.59
N LYS A 320 24.29 3.20 26.63
CA LYS A 320 24.57 4.63 26.83
C LYS A 320 23.50 5.52 26.20
N LYS A 321 23.06 6.57 26.94
CA LYS A 321 22.12 7.59 26.49
C LYS A 321 22.43 8.25 25.12
N ILE A 322 23.70 8.33 24.73
CA ILE A 322 24.14 8.89 23.44
C ILE A 322 23.77 7.98 22.26
N MET A 323 23.61 6.69 22.49
CA MET A 323 23.19 5.71 21.47
C MET A 323 21.68 5.67 21.27
N ASP A 324 20.91 6.19 22.22
CA ASP A 324 19.44 6.22 22.18
C ASP A 324 18.92 7.12 21.05
N GLU A 325 19.63 8.20 20.73
CA GLU A 325 19.27 9.14 19.66
C GLU A 325 19.64 8.61 18.26
N SER A 326 20.60 7.66 18.17
CA SER A 326 21.03 7.07 16.89
C SER A 326 20.10 5.97 16.37
N ILE A 327 19.13 5.52 17.18
CA ILE A 327 18.11 4.51 16.83
C ILE A 327 16.74 5.14 16.95
N GLN A 328 16.03 5.26 15.83
CA GLN A 328 14.72 5.92 15.78
C GLN A 328 13.66 5.04 15.11
N GLY A 329 12.41 5.22 15.52
CA GLY A 329 11.25 4.72 14.80
C GLY A 329 10.82 5.73 13.72
N TYR A 330 10.14 5.25 12.67
CA TYR A 330 9.51 6.10 11.67
C TYR A 330 8.21 5.47 11.18
N ARG A 331 7.09 6.16 11.32
CA ARG A 331 5.79 5.66 10.89
C ARG A 331 4.78 6.77 10.62
N GLY A 332 3.73 6.45 9.91
CA GLY A 332 2.57 7.32 9.80
C GLY A 332 1.98 7.58 11.20
N GLY A 333 1.71 8.84 11.50
CA GLY A 333 1.21 9.27 12.81
C GLY A 333 2.23 10.04 13.65
N TYR A 334 3.52 10.04 13.31
CA TYR A 334 4.48 10.99 13.88
C TYR A 334 4.23 12.40 13.32
N LEU A 335 4.52 13.42 14.15
CA LEU A 335 4.40 14.81 13.71
C LEU A 335 5.29 15.09 12.49
N PRO A 336 4.86 15.96 11.58
CA PRO A 336 5.66 16.31 10.40
C PRO A 336 7.05 16.90 10.73
N SER A 337 7.17 17.60 11.87
CA SER A 337 8.46 18.10 12.38
C SER A 337 9.40 16.97 12.78
N GLU A 338 8.91 16.00 13.55
CA GLU A 338 9.69 14.85 14.01
C GLU A 338 10.16 14.00 12.82
N ARG A 339 9.28 13.75 11.84
CA ARG A 339 9.65 13.01 10.64
C ARG A 339 10.79 13.69 9.89
N ARG A 340 10.73 15.02 9.72
CA ARG A 340 11.80 15.79 9.06
C ARG A 340 13.12 15.74 9.82
N GLU A 341 13.08 15.74 11.16
CA GLU A 341 14.29 15.60 11.97
C GLU A 341 14.93 14.21 11.79
N ILE A 342 14.12 13.15 11.77
CA ILE A 342 14.58 11.78 11.52
C ILE A 342 15.18 11.67 10.09
N GLU A 343 14.50 12.17 9.07
CA GLU A 343 14.97 12.19 7.69
C GLU A 343 16.30 12.94 7.56
N LYS A 344 16.43 14.10 8.20
CA LYS A 344 17.68 14.86 8.27
C LYS A 344 18.77 14.06 8.98
N GLY A 345 18.44 13.42 10.12
CA GLY A 345 19.38 12.60 10.87
C GLY A 345 19.91 11.40 10.08
N LEU A 346 19.06 10.79 9.25
CA LEU A 346 19.46 9.70 8.35
C LEU A 346 20.41 10.22 7.26
N ARG A 347 20.09 11.34 6.63
CA ARG A 347 20.94 11.96 5.60
C ARG A 347 22.33 12.37 6.12
N THR A 348 22.38 12.90 7.34
CA THR A 348 23.64 13.34 7.96
C THR A 348 24.43 12.19 8.61
N GLY A 349 23.83 10.99 8.73
CA GLY A 349 24.44 9.84 9.39
C GLY A 349 24.43 9.91 10.92
N SER A 350 23.74 10.89 11.54
CA SER A 350 23.57 10.95 13.00
C SER A 350 22.62 9.85 13.50
N ILE A 351 21.65 9.44 12.70
CA ILE A 351 20.83 8.25 12.93
C ILE A 351 21.44 7.09 12.15
N GLN A 352 21.84 6.06 12.88
CA GLN A 352 22.47 4.85 12.32
C GLN A 352 21.45 3.76 12.02
N MET A 353 20.36 3.69 12.78
CA MET A 353 19.30 2.74 12.57
C MET A 353 17.93 3.39 12.60
N VAL A 354 17.09 3.04 11.63
CA VAL A 354 15.68 3.42 11.62
C VAL A 354 14.81 2.17 11.46
N VAL A 355 13.80 2.06 12.31
CA VAL A 355 12.76 1.04 12.20
C VAL A 355 11.52 1.69 11.64
N SER A 356 11.04 1.23 10.49
CA SER A 356 9.91 1.86 9.80
C SER A 356 8.81 0.85 9.46
N THR A 357 7.59 1.37 9.34
CA THR A 357 6.55 0.72 8.54
C THR A 357 6.84 0.97 7.05
N ASN A 358 5.90 0.70 6.16
CA ASN A 358 5.98 1.10 4.75
C ASN A 358 6.08 2.64 4.52
N ALA A 359 6.05 3.45 5.58
CA ALA A 359 6.13 4.91 5.46
C ALA A 359 7.45 5.43 4.85
N LEU A 360 8.56 4.69 4.99
CA LEU A 360 9.84 4.96 4.30
C LEU A 360 10.05 4.10 3.04
N GLU A 361 9.06 3.37 2.60
CA GLU A 361 9.10 2.59 1.35
C GLU A 361 9.04 3.49 0.12
N LEU A 362 8.20 4.54 0.17
CA LEU A 362 8.02 5.50 -0.92
C LEU A 362 9.02 6.65 -0.85
N GLY A 363 9.38 7.16 -1.97
CA GLY A 363 10.19 8.26 -2.49
C GLY A 363 10.81 9.34 -1.59
N VAL A 364 10.73 9.26 -0.26
CA VAL A 364 11.36 10.25 0.63
C VAL A 364 12.89 10.09 0.59
N ASP A 365 13.62 11.20 0.45
CA ASP A 365 15.09 11.18 0.51
C ASP A 365 15.59 11.04 1.95
N ILE A 366 16.07 9.85 2.29
CA ILE A 366 16.64 9.51 3.60
C ILE A 366 18.16 9.30 3.59
N GLY A 367 18.83 9.71 2.50
CA GLY A 367 20.26 9.49 2.37
C GLY A 367 20.62 8.08 1.88
N GLN A 368 21.88 7.71 2.03
CA GLN A 368 22.43 6.43 1.59
C GLN A 368 22.49 5.46 2.76
N LEU A 369 21.56 4.52 2.80
CA LEU A 369 21.60 3.42 3.75
C LEU A 369 22.36 2.24 3.14
N GLN A 370 23.11 1.51 3.96
CA GLN A 370 23.95 0.41 3.51
C GLN A 370 23.26 -0.95 3.63
N ALA A 371 22.38 -1.09 4.62
CA ALA A 371 21.64 -2.34 4.83
C ALA A 371 20.14 -2.09 4.96
N CYS A 372 19.35 -3.07 4.48
CA CYS A 372 17.91 -3.17 4.66
C CYS A 372 17.56 -4.50 5.28
N ILE A 373 16.78 -4.50 6.36
CA ILE A 373 16.23 -5.72 6.98
C ILE A 373 14.71 -5.72 6.77
N MET A 374 14.17 -6.78 6.19
CA MET A 374 12.74 -7.01 6.08
C MET A 374 12.29 -7.99 7.16
N THR A 375 11.44 -7.55 8.08
CA THR A 375 10.86 -8.42 9.11
C THR A 375 9.62 -9.13 8.56
N GLY A 376 9.84 -10.17 7.79
CA GLY A 376 8.84 -10.90 7.01
C GLY A 376 8.56 -10.27 5.65
N TYR A 377 7.83 -11.01 4.80
CA TYR A 377 7.44 -10.61 3.46
C TYR A 377 6.49 -9.39 3.50
N PRO A 378 6.77 -8.29 2.82
CA PRO A 378 5.99 -7.06 2.94
C PRO A 378 4.57 -7.14 2.36
N GLY A 379 4.21 -8.23 1.70
CA GLY A 379 2.88 -8.47 1.13
C GLY A 379 2.89 -8.64 -0.38
N ASN A 380 3.80 -7.97 -1.07
CA ASN A 380 3.98 -8.07 -2.51
C ASN A 380 5.45 -7.89 -2.92
N ILE A 381 5.80 -8.32 -4.14
CA ILE A 381 7.15 -8.26 -4.70
C ILE A 381 7.56 -6.80 -4.92
N ALA A 382 6.65 -5.96 -5.39
CA ALA A 382 6.93 -4.54 -5.64
C ALA A 382 7.40 -3.83 -4.36
N SER A 383 6.69 -4.00 -3.24
CA SER A 383 7.10 -3.49 -1.93
C SER A 383 8.45 -4.05 -1.48
N ALA A 384 8.69 -5.35 -1.67
CA ALA A 384 9.98 -5.94 -1.30
C ALA A 384 11.15 -5.30 -2.07
N TRP A 385 10.99 -5.04 -3.36
CA TRP A 385 11.99 -4.35 -4.16
C TRP A 385 12.14 -2.86 -3.78
N GLN A 386 11.05 -2.17 -3.41
CA GLN A 386 11.10 -0.80 -2.93
C GLN A 386 11.83 -0.69 -1.60
N GLN A 387 11.55 -1.62 -0.66
CA GLN A 387 12.26 -1.72 0.61
C GLN A 387 13.74 -2.04 0.40
N ALA A 388 14.06 -3.02 -0.45
CA ALA A 388 15.43 -3.33 -0.85
C ALA A 388 16.12 -2.15 -1.54
N GLY A 389 15.37 -1.33 -2.28
CA GLY A 389 15.84 -0.13 -2.95
C GLY A 389 16.25 1.00 -2.00
N ARG A 390 15.88 0.92 -0.70
CA ARG A 390 16.32 1.88 0.32
C ARG A 390 17.77 1.66 0.76
N ALA A 391 18.35 0.50 0.45
CA ALA A 391 19.77 0.23 0.65
C ALA A 391 20.53 0.25 -0.68
N GLY A 392 21.73 0.86 -0.68
CA GLY A 392 22.61 0.96 -1.82
C GLY A 392 22.12 1.93 -2.89
N ARG A 393 22.63 3.16 -2.83
CA ARG A 393 22.40 4.15 -3.89
C ARG A 393 23.57 4.17 -4.87
N ARG A 394 23.27 4.33 -6.16
CA ARG A 394 24.22 4.47 -7.27
C ARG A 394 25.16 3.25 -7.41
N GLN A 395 26.39 3.32 -6.92
CA GLN A 395 27.42 2.28 -7.11
C GLN A 395 27.84 1.60 -5.79
N ASP A 396 27.19 1.94 -4.66
CA ASP A 396 27.57 1.39 -3.37
C ASP A 396 27.03 -0.03 -3.19
N GLU A 397 27.83 -0.88 -2.53
CA GLU A 397 27.40 -2.24 -2.13
C GLU A 397 26.30 -2.18 -1.08
N ALA A 398 25.28 -2.99 -1.23
CA ALA A 398 24.14 -3.07 -0.31
C ALA A 398 23.89 -4.49 0.22
N LEU A 399 23.47 -4.56 1.48
CA LEU A 399 23.04 -5.79 2.12
C LEU A 399 21.53 -5.77 2.34
N ILE A 400 20.83 -6.76 1.85
CA ILE A 400 19.40 -6.97 2.08
C ILE A 400 19.20 -8.27 2.86
N VAL A 401 18.62 -8.20 4.05
CA VAL A 401 18.33 -9.38 4.87
C VAL A 401 16.82 -9.56 4.98
N TYR A 402 16.33 -10.63 4.38
CA TYR A 402 14.95 -11.06 4.53
C TYR A 402 14.85 -12.05 5.68
N VAL A 403 14.21 -11.69 6.79
CA VAL A 403 13.99 -12.53 7.96
C VAL A 403 12.57 -13.06 7.96
N ALA A 404 12.40 -14.35 7.67
CA ALA A 404 11.09 -14.98 7.56
C ALA A 404 10.33 -15.04 8.89
N GLN A 405 9.03 -14.85 8.84
CA GLN A 405 8.12 -15.14 9.97
C GLN A 405 7.59 -16.57 9.87
N SER A 406 6.93 -17.03 10.95
CA SER A 406 6.27 -18.34 10.97
C SER A 406 4.90 -18.32 10.26
N THR A 407 4.77 -17.60 9.13
CA THR A 407 3.55 -17.64 8.31
C THR A 407 3.79 -18.49 7.07
N ALA A 408 2.72 -19.08 6.50
CA ALA A 408 2.84 -19.95 5.34
C ALA A 408 3.54 -19.24 4.17
N LEU A 409 3.14 -17.99 3.88
CA LEU A 409 3.73 -17.20 2.79
C LEU A 409 5.21 -16.88 3.04
N ASP A 410 5.59 -16.47 4.26
CA ASP A 410 6.99 -16.19 4.60
C ASP A 410 7.85 -17.45 4.46
N GLN A 411 7.35 -18.62 4.91
CA GLN A 411 8.06 -19.88 4.79
C GLN A 411 8.18 -20.35 3.34
N TYR A 412 7.16 -20.09 2.50
CA TYR A 412 7.26 -20.33 1.07
C TYR A 412 8.34 -19.46 0.42
N VAL A 413 8.32 -18.15 0.66
CA VAL A 413 9.26 -17.18 0.06
C VAL A 413 10.70 -17.49 0.48
N VAL A 414 10.97 -17.80 1.75
CA VAL A 414 12.32 -18.09 2.22
C VAL A 414 12.87 -19.38 1.63
N GLN A 415 12.01 -20.37 1.36
CA GLN A 415 12.39 -21.63 0.71
C GLN A 415 12.47 -21.52 -0.82
N ASN A 416 11.80 -20.52 -1.41
CA ASN A 416 11.77 -20.28 -2.84
C ASN A 416 12.22 -18.84 -3.17
N PRO A 417 13.51 -18.49 -2.97
CA PRO A 417 14.02 -17.14 -3.23
C PRO A 417 13.78 -16.63 -4.65
N SER A 418 13.72 -17.53 -5.64
CA SER A 418 13.40 -17.21 -7.03
C SER A 418 12.03 -16.57 -7.19
N TYR A 419 11.08 -16.81 -6.29
CA TYR A 419 9.81 -16.12 -6.30
C TYR A 419 10.00 -14.59 -6.10
N LEU A 420 10.81 -14.17 -5.14
CA LEU A 420 11.07 -12.75 -4.89
C LEU A 420 12.01 -12.12 -5.94
N LEU A 421 13.02 -12.87 -6.38
CA LEU A 421 14.09 -12.33 -7.22
C LEU A 421 13.85 -12.49 -8.71
N GLY A 422 13.04 -13.48 -9.14
CA GLY A 422 12.87 -13.85 -10.54
C GLY A 422 11.43 -13.73 -11.07
N SER A 423 10.42 -13.61 -10.20
CA SER A 423 9.04 -13.43 -10.66
C SER A 423 8.75 -11.98 -11.01
N SER A 424 7.82 -11.76 -11.93
CA SER A 424 7.28 -10.42 -12.19
C SER A 424 6.56 -9.88 -10.94
N PRO A 425 6.66 -8.59 -10.64
CA PRO A 425 5.86 -7.97 -9.60
C PRO A 425 4.36 -8.13 -9.85
N GLU A 426 3.59 -7.79 -8.86
CA GLU A 426 2.13 -7.84 -8.89
C GLU A 426 1.55 -6.88 -9.93
N GLU A 427 0.36 -7.21 -10.43
CA GLU A 427 -0.45 -6.29 -11.22
C GLU A 427 -1.10 -5.26 -10.30
N ALA A 428 -1.04 -4.00 -10.65
CA ALA A 428 -1.86 -2.98 -10.04
C ALA A 428 -3.18 -2.89 -10.79
N ARG A 429 -4.28 -3.24 -10.13
CA ARG A 429 -5.61 -3.27 -10.75
C ARG A 429 -6.51 -2.21 -10.16
N ILE A 430 -7.37 -1.67 -11.02
CA ILE A 430 -8.45 -0.76 -10.70
C ILE A 430 -9.72 -1.25 -11.38
N ASN A 431 -10.87 -0.91 -10.81
CA ASN A 431 -12.18 -1.13 -11.42
C ASN A 431 -12.95 0.21 -11.50
N PRO A 432 -12.68 1.05 -12.50
CA PRO A 432 -13.44 2.28 -12.70
C PRO A 432 -14.91 2.03 -13.11
N GLU A 433 -15.25 0.79 -13.47
CA GLU A 433 -16.61 0.38 -13.87
C GLU A 433 -17.49 0.01 -12.68
N ASN A 434 -16.93 0.00 -11.47
CA ASN A 434 -17.72 -0.18 -10.26
C ASN A 434 -18.82 0.88 -10.18
N LEU A 435 -20.08 0.44 -10.27
CA LEU A 435 -21.25 1.31 -10.38
C LEU A 435 -21.40 2.25 -9.18
N LEU A 436 -21.05 1.80 -7.97
CA LEU A 436 -21.13 2.61 -6.75
C LEU A 436 -20.15 3.79 -6.84
N ILE A 437 -18.90 3.51 -7.22
CA ILE A 437 -17.85 4.55 -7.39
C ILE A 437 -18.22 5.49 -8.54
N LEU A 438 -18.68 4.95 -9.67
CA LEU A 438 -19.12 5.72 -10.83
C LEU A 438 -20.23 6.70 -10.46
N MET A 439 -21.28 6.23 -9.78
CA MET A 439 -22.43 7.05 -9.38
C MET A 439 -22.03 8.21 -8.45
N GLU A 440 -21.17 7.95 -7.49
CA GLU A 440 -20.65 9.00 -6.59
C GLU A 440 -19.88 10.08 -7.35
N HIS A 441 -18.99 9.67 -8.26
CA HIS A 441 -18.22 10.62 -9.06
C HIS A 441 -19.03 11.32 -10.15
N LEU A 442 -20.09 10.67 -10.65
CA LEU A 442 -21.03 11.31 -11.56
C LEU A 442 -21.78 12.48 -10.90
N LYS A 443 -22.16 12.32 -9.61
CA LYS A 443 -22.69 13.42 -8.80
C LYS A 443 -21.69 14.60 -8.72
N CYS A 444 -20.42 14.31 -8.44
CA CYS A 444 -19.38 15.34 -8.40
C CYS A 444 -19.19 16.01 -9.77
N ALA A 445 -19.17 15.23 -10.84
CA ALA A 445 -19.02 15.76 -12.20
C ALA A 445 -20.19 16.66 -12.61
N ALA A 446 -21.43 16.31 -12.22
CA ALA A 446 -22.63 17.11 -12.46
C ALA A 446 -22.65 18.41 -11.61
N PHE A 447 -22.09 18.37 -10.39
CA PHE A 447 -21.90 19.55 -9.55
C PHE A 447 -20.90 20.54 -10.17
N GLU A 448 -19.84 20.04 -10.79
CA GLU A 448 -18.76 20.85 -11.39
C GLU A 448 -19.21 21.48 -12.73
N LEU A 449 -19.80 20.68 -13.59
CA LEU A 449 -20.26 21.11 -14.91
C LEU A 449 -21.58 20.41 -15.28
N PRO A 450 -22.58 21.09 -15.84
CA PRO A 450 -23.81 20.47 -16.33
C PRO A 450 -23.53 19.43 -17.42
N PHE A 451 -24.30 18.34 -17.44
CA PHE A 451 -24.25 17.37 -18.54
C PHE A 451 -25.24 17.70 -19.65
N SER A 452 -24.81 17.60 -20.89
CA SER A 452 -25.71 17.67 -22.06
C SER A 452 -26.25 16.28 -22.39
N MET A 453 -27.24 16.21 -23.28
CA MET A 453 -27.86 14.96 -23.73
C MET A 453 -26.90 14.05 -24.52
N GLU A 454 -25.82 14.61 -25.05
CA GLU A 454 -24.84 13.91 -25.89
C GLU A 454 -23.52 13.65 -25.15
N ASP A 455 -23.39 14.15 -23.92
CA ASP A 455 -22.16 13.98 -23.14
C ASP A 455 -21.96 12.51 -22.76
N THR A 456 -20.71 12.08 -22.79
CA THR A 456 -20.25 10.84 -22.20
C THR A 456 -19.44 11.13 -20.93
N TYR A 457 -19.19 10.13 -20.11
CA TYR A 457 -18.30 10.25 -18.96
C TYR A 457 -17.25 9.13 -19.01
N GLY A 458 -16.09 9.45 -19.55
CA GLY A 458 -15.14 8.44 -20.01
C GLY A 458 -15.70 7.69 -21.22
N GLU A 459 -15.80 6.37 -21.15
CA GLU A 459 -16.38 5.53 -22.21
C GLU A 459 -17.88 5.23 -22.00
N TYR A 460 -18.50 5.80 -20.93
CA TYR A 460 -19.90 5.50 -20.57
C TYR A 460 -20.88 6.45 -21.20
N GLU A 461 -21.97 5.87 -21.71
CA GLU A 461 -23.22 6.56 -21.93
C GLU A 461 -23.91 6.73 -20.57
N VAL A 462 -24.05 7.97 -20.10
CA VAL A 462 -24.49 8.26 -18.74
C VAL A 462 -25.95 8.70 -18.62
N GLN A 463 -26.70 8.69 -19.70
CA GLN A 463 -28.06 9.21 -19.76
C GLN A 463 -29.01 8.52 -18.78
N GLU A 464 -28.94 7.19 -18.69
CA GLU A 464 -29.77 6.41 -17.75
C GLU A 464 -29.41 6.71 -16.31
N LEU A 465 -28.12 6.82 -15.99
CA LEU A 465 -27.66 7.16 -14.65
C LEU A 465 -28.02 8.59 -14.26
N LEU A 466 -27.96 9.53 -15.20
CA LEU A 466 -28.40 10.91 -14.97
C LEU A 466 -29.90 11.00 -14.78
N ALA A 467 -30.69 10.21 -15.52
CA ALA A 467 -32.14 10.11 -15.33
C ALA A 467 -32.51 9.55 -13.94
N TYR A 468 -31.78 8.53 -13.49
CA TYR A 468 -31.93 8.01 -12.12
C TYR A 468 -31.62 9.09 -11.06
N LEU A 469 -30.54 9.87 -11.23
CA LEU A 469 -30.23 10.98 -10.32
C LEU A 469 -31.26 12.13 -10.38
N GLU A 470 -31.96 12.29 -11.50
CA GLU A 470 -33.10 13.21 -11.62
C GLU A 470 -34.31 12.71 -10.83
N GLU A 471 -34.63 11.41 -10.91
CA GLU A 471 -35.70 10.77 -10.10
C GLU A 471 -35.42 10.87 -8.60
N GLU A 472 -34.16 10.72 -8.18
CA GLU A 472 -33.71 10.90 -6.80
C GLU A 472 -33.71 12.38 -6.33
N GLY A 473 -34.03 13.33 -7.21
CA GLY A 473 -34.05 14.75 -6.88
C GLY A 473 -32.70 15.40 -6.70
N VAL A 474 -31.62 14.74 -7.14
CA VAL A 474 -30.23 15.26 -7.08
C VAL A 474 -29.98 16.20 -8.25
N LEU A 475 -30.51 15.88 -9.41
CA LEU A 475 -30.39 16.66 -10.64
C LEU A 475 -31.75 17.19 -11.07
N VAL A 476 -31.72 18.24 -11.90
CA VAL A 476 -32.89 18.74 -12.64
C VAL A 476 -32.56 18.85 -14.12
N ARG A 477 -33.41 18.32 -14.97
CA ARG A 477 -33.27 18.39 -16.42
C ARG A 477 -33.98 19.62 -16.97
N THR A 478 -33.22 20.41 -17.74
CA THR A 478 -33.78 21.41 -18.66
C THR A 478 -33.96 20.79 -20.05
N SER A 479 -34.37 21.55 -21.05
CA SER A 479 -34.56 21.03 -22.42
C SER A 479 -33.31 20.36 -23.02
N THR A 480 -32.11 20.75 -22.60
CA THR A 480 -30.84 20.30 -23.20
C THR A 480 -29.80 19.78 -22.23
N LYS A 481 -29.97 20.02 -20.90
CA LYS A 481 -28.93 19.71 -19.92
C LYS A 481 -29.51 19.29 -18.57
N TRP A 482 -28.76 18.45 -17.86
CA TRP A 482 -28.93 18.16 -16.42
C TRP A 482 -28.07 19.12 -15.60
N HIS A 483 -28.67 19.71 -14.56
CA HIS A 483 -28.04 20.64 -13.64
C HIS A 483 -28.15 20.09 -12.24
N TRP A 484 -27.10 20.35 -11.43
CA TRP A 484 -27.10 20.06 -10.01
C TRP A 484 -28.17 20.87 -9.27
N MET A 485 -28.95 20.22 -8.40
CA MET A 485 -30.05 20.86 -7.66
C MET A 485 -29.93 20.68 -6.15
N SER A 486 -29.22 19.66 -5.67
CA SER A 486 -29.11 19.33 -4.24
C SER A 486 -28.28 20.39 -3.48
N ASP A 487 -28.62 20.62 -2.20
CA ASP A 487 -27.87 21.49 -1.28
C ASP A 487 -26.55 20.86 -0.78
N ARG A 488 -26.35 19.57 -1.04
CA ARG A 488 -25.17 18.81 -0.59
C ARG A 488 -23.94 19.16 -1.42
N PHE A 489 -22.76 19.01 -0.79
CA PHE A 489 -21.48 19.12 -1.47
C PHE A 489 -20.92 17.70 -1.72
N PRO A 490 -21.10 17.14 -2.92
CA PRO A 490 -20.90 15.71 -3.15
C PRO A 490 -19.45 15.26 -2.92
N ALA A 491 -18.46 16.11 -3.13
CA ALA A 491 -17.06 15.76 -2.92
C ALA A 491 -16.69 15.56 -1.44
N HIS A 492 -17.48 16.03 -0.48
CA HIS A 492 -17.25 15.76 0.94
C HIS A 492 -17.85 14.42 1.39
N GLU A 493 -18.74 13.85 0.60
CA GLU A 493 -19.37 12.56 0.90
C GLU A 493 -18.51 11.36 0.47
N ILE A 494 -17.42 11.61 -0.29
CA ILE A 494 -16.55 10.58 -0.86
C ILE A 494 -15.20 10.58 -0.19
N SER A 495 -14.81 9.44 0.40
CA SER A 495 -13.44 9.17 0.80
C SER A 495 -12.73 8.37 -0.29
N LEU A 496 -11.69 8.94 -0.91
CA LEU A 496 -10.95 8.22 -1.97
C LEU A 496 -10.19 6.99 -1.48
N ARG A 497 -9.84 6.95 -0.18
CA ARG A 497 -8.94 5.93 0.40
C ARG A 497 -9.65 4.88 1.24
N SER A 498 -10.91 5.09 1.52
CA SER A 498 -11.72 4.22 2.35
C SER A 498 -13.05 3.95 1.64
N ALA A 499 -13.45 2.72 1.67
CA ALA A 499 -14.79 2.34 1.24
C ALA A 499 -15.86 2.70 2.29
N ALA A 500 -15.45 3.03 3.52
CA ALA A 500 -16.31 3.57 4.56
C ALA A 500 -16.34 5.10 4.46
N GLN A 501 -17.51 5.65 4.38
CA GLN A 501 -17.76 7.09 4.21
C GLN A 501 -17.39 7.92 5.45
N GLU A 502 -17.06 7.29 6.59
CA GLU A 502 -16.90 7.97 7.88
C GLU A 502 -15.63 7.53 8.61
N ASN A 503 -14.94 8.51 9.21
CA ASN A 503 -13.82 8.28 10.10
C ASN A 503 -14.20 8.53 11.55
N VAL A 504 -13.63 7.75 12.46
CA VAL A 504 -13.69 7.97 13.90
C VAL A 504 -12.56 8.90 14.32
N VAL A 505 -12.90 10.03 14.94
CA VAL A 505 -11.94 11.02 15.45
C VAL A 505 -11.45 10.57 16.83
N ILE A 506 -10.13 10.54 17.05
CA ILE A 506 -9.51 10.11 18.30
C ILE A 506 -9.12 11.35 19.13
N ILE A 507 -9.71 11.45 20.32
CA ILE A 507 -9.60 12.62 21.20
C ILE A 507 -8.89 12.21 22.50
N ASP A 508 -7.71 12.75 22.74
CA ASP A 508 -6.98 12.58 23.99
C ASP A 508 -7.61 13.47 25.09
N ILE A 509 -8.05 12.81 26.15
CA ILE A 509 -8.65 13.42 27.35
C ILE A 509 -7.78 13.25 28.60
N SER A 510 -6.50 12.88 28.45
CA SER A 510 -5.57 12.69 29.58
C SER A 510 -5.45 13.93 30.46
N THR A 511 -5.55 15.12 29.85
CA THR A 511 -5.54 16.41 30.55
C THR A 511 -6.93 17.06 30.43
N PRO A 512 -7.77 17.07 31.46
CA PRO A 512 -9.16 17.54 31.39
C PRO A 512 -9.31 19.00 30.89
N ALA A 513 -8.32 19.85 31.15
CA ALA A 513 -8.32 21.25 30.71
C ALA A 513 -7.83 21.46 29.26
N ASN A 514 -7.29 20.44 28.59
CA ASN A 514 -6.70 20.56 27.27
C ASN A 514 -6.91 19.25 26.47
N THR A 515 -8.15 19.02 26.06
CA THR A 515 -8.48 17.91 25.16
C THR A 515 -7.99 18.23 23.76
N LYS A 516 -7.36 17.27 23.09
CA LYS A 516 -6.84 17.44 21.71
C LYS A 516 -7.17 16.26 20.82
N VAL A 517 -7.43 16.54 19.55
CA VAL A 517 -7.50 15.50 18.53
C VAL A 517 -6.09 15.01 18.26
N ILE A 518 -5.86 13.70 18.40
CA ILE A 518 -4.56 13.06 18.15
C ILE A 518 -4.52 12.25 16.86
N GLY A 519 -5.68 11.92 16.28
CA GLY A 519 -5.73 11.18 15.03
C GLY A 519 -7.15 10.90 14.57
N GLU A 520 -7.25 10.22 13.44
CA GLU A 520 -8.48 9.70 12.85
C GLU A 520 -8.25 8.26 12.37
N MET A 521 -9.31 7.46 12.32
CA MET A 521 -9.27 6.08 11.88
C MET A 521 -10.57 5.74 11.15
N ASP A 522 -10.47 4.98 10.07
CA ASP A 522 -11.67 4.49 9.37
C ASP A 522 -12.56 3.62 10.29
N THR A 523 -13.85 3.64 10.03
CA THR A 523 -14.85 2.98 10.87
C THR A 523 -14.62 1.47 10.99
N TYR A 524 -14.17 0.79 9.93
CA TYR A 524 -13.92 -0.64 9.96
C TYR A 524 -12.73 -1.00 10.88
N SER A 525 -11.61 -0.28 10.76
CA SER A 525 -10.46 -0.44 11.66
C SER A 525 -10.80 -0.04 13.09
N ALA A 526 -11.67 0.96 13.28
CA ALA A 526 -12.10 1.41 14.60
C ALA A 526 -12.85 0.33 15.40
N MET A 527 -13.59 -0.55 14.72
CA MET A 527 -14.28 -1.68 15.39
C MET A 527 -13.33 -2.58 16.17
N THR A 528 -12.11 -2.74 15.70
CA THR A 528 -11.11 -3.64 16.30
C THR A 528 -10.06 -2.90 17.13
N LEU A 529 -9.80 -1.62 16.87
CA LEU A 529 -8.70 -0.88 17.47
C LEU A 529 -9.14 0.22 18.43
N LEU A 530 -10.41 0.66 18.38
CA LEU A 530 -10.96 1.74 19.20
C LEU A 530 -12.20 1.33 20.01
N HIS A 531 -12.44 0.02 20.17
CA HIS A 531 -13.49 -0.44 21.10
C HIS A 531 -13.19 0.02 22.54
N GLU A 532 -14.20 0.11 23.39
CA GLU A 532 -13.98 0.44 24.80
C GLU A 532 -13.01 -0.55 25.46
N GLU A 533 -12.14 -0.05 26.34
CA GLU A 533 -11.00 -0.73 26.94
C GLU A 533 -9.86 -1.13 25.98
N ALA A 534 -9.93 -0.83 24.67
CA ALA A 534 -8.81 -1.06 23.76
C ALA A 534 -7.58 -0.27 24.19
N ILE A 535 -6.40 -0.86 24.00
CA ILE A 535 -5.12 -0.16 24.15
C ILE A 535 -4.70 0.33 22.76
N TYR A 536 -4.93 1.62 22.53
CA TYR A 536 -4.53 2.31 21.32
C TYR A 536 -3.11 2.86 21.44
N LEU A 537 -2.25 2.51 20.50
CA LEU A 537 -0.86 2.97 20.47
C LEU A 537 -0.72 4.15 19.50
N HIS A 538 -0.24 5.29 20.02
CA HIS A 538 -0.01 6.48 19.23
C HIS A 538 1.32 7.12 19.62
N GLN A 539 2.28 7.20 18.66
CA GLN A 539 3.62 7.77 18.85
C GLN A 539 4.43 7.15 20.00
N GLY A 540 4.28 5.84 20.20
CA GLY A 540 4.92 5.11 21.30
C GLY A 540 4.26 5.30 22.66
N ILE A 541 3.22 6.13 22.74
CA ILE A 541 2.40 6.32 23.93
C ILE A 541 1.20 5.37 23.87
N GLN A 542 0.89 4.76 24.99
CA GLN A 542 -0.27 3.89 25.14
C GLN A 542 -1.46 4.72 25.63
N PHE A 543 -2.59 4.55 24.96
CA PHE A 543 -3.85 5.16 25.33
C PHE A 543 -4.91 4.06 25.53
N GLN A 544 -5.65 4.11 26.60
CA GLN A 544 -6.83 3.30 26.78
C GLN A 544 -8.05 4.04 26.26
N VAL A 545 -8.88 3.39 25.46
CA VAL A 545 -10.17 3.93 25.02
C VAL A 545 -11.15 3.85 26.21
N GLU A 546 -11.52 5.01 26.75
CA GLU A 546 -12.49 5.13 27.84
C GLU A 546 -13.93 5.07 27.34
N LYS A 547 -14.19 5.69 26.17
CA LYS A 547 -15.49 5.74 25.56
C LYS A 547 -15.36 5.78 24.04
N LEU A 548 -16.14 4.96 23.35
CA LEU A 548 -16.37 5.05 21.91
C LEU A 548 -17.80 5.53 21.67
N ASP A 549 -17.96 6.74 21.16
CA ASP A 549 -19.24 7.25 20.67
C ASP A 549 -19.37 6.90 19.20
N TRP A 550 -20.06 5.77 18.96
CA TRP A 550 -20.18 5.21 17.62
C TRP A 550 -21.05 6.05 16.68
N GLU A 551 -22.05 6.74 17.22
CA GLU A 551 -22.96 7.61 16.45
C GLU A 551 -22.25 8.90 16.03
N GLU A 552 -21.56 9.56 16.99
CA GLU A 552 -20.82 10.78 16.75
C GLU A 552 -19.44 10.55 16.12
N LYS A 553 -19.02 9.28 15.92
CA LYS A 553 -17.70 8.90 15.38
C LYS A 553 -16.54 9.50 16.15
N LYS A 554 -16.57 9.39 17.48
CA LYS A 554 -15.56 9.92 18.39
C LYS A 554 -15.09 8.87 19.38
N ALA A 555 -13.78 8.67 19.48
CA ALA A 555 -13.15 7.85 20.50
C ALA A 555 -12.41 8.74 21.50
N PHE A 556 -12.76 8.62 22.78
CA PHE A 556 -12.11 9.35 23.87
C PHE A 556 -11.08 8.44 24.52
N VAL A 557 -9.83 8.87 24.51
CA VAL A 557 -8.70 8.05 24.95
C VAL A 557 -7.91 8.75 26.05
N ARG A 558 -7.35 7.96 26.98
CA ARG A 558 -6.51 8.43 28.08
C ARG A 558 -5.17 7.71 28.07
N GLU A 559 -4.09 8.46 28.28
CA GLU A 559 -2.74 7.90 28.41
C GLU A 559 -2.66 6.93 29.60
N VAL A 560 -2.04 5.77 29.34
CA VAL A 560 -1.82 4.70 30.32
C VAL A 560 -0.43 4.10 30.14
N ASP A 561 0.05 3.40 31.17
CA ASP A 561 1.28 2.61 31.13
C ASP A 561 0.95 1.18 31.56
N VAL A 562 0.79 0.28 30.61
CA VAL A 562 0.38 -1.11 30.83
C VAL A 562 1.34 -2.07 30.13
N ASP A 563 1.41 -3.32 30.60
CA ASP A 563 2.31 -4.36 30.06
C ASP A 563 1.63 -5.26 29.01
N TYR A 564 0.48 -4.82 28.45
CA TYR A 564 -0.30 -5.59 27.47
C TYR A 564 -0.86 -4.70 26.36
N PHE A 565 -1.24 -5.32 25.27
CA PHE A 565 -2.06 -4.73 24.20
C PHE A 565 -3.37 -5.52 24.06
N THR A 566 -4.33 -4.95 23.30
CA THR A 566 -5.61 -5.62 23.03
C THR A 566 -5.64 -6.10 21.58
N ASP A 567 -6.27 -7.27 21.39
CA ASP A 567 -6.52 -7.89 20.09
C ASP A 567 -7.96 -8.32 20.00
N ALA A 568 -8.72 -7.75 19.05
CA ALA A 568 -10.16 -7.96 18.93
C ALA A 568 -10.49 -9.03 17.90
N ASN A 569 -11.43 -9.91 18.22
CA ASN A 569 -11.97 -10.91 17.30
C ASN A 569 -13.16 -10.34 16.53
N LEU A 570 -13.15 -10.54 15.22
CA LEU A 570 -14.23 -10.19 14.32
C LEU A 570 -14.86 -11.47 13.78
N ALA A 571 -16.14 -11.69 14.07
CA ALA A 571 -16.93 -12.72 13.42
C ALA A 571 -17.46 -12.18 12.08
N VAL A 572 -17.46 -13.03 11.06
CA VAL A 572 -17.92 -12.68 9.73
C VAL A 572 -18.99 -13.66 9.28
N GLU A 573 -20.18 -13.15 9.00
CA GLU A 573 -21.26 -13.90 8.39
C GLU A 573 -21.41 -13.49 6.92
N LEU A 574 -21.55 -14.47 6.03
CA LEU A 574 -21.78 -14.22 4.61
C LEU A 574 -23.13 -14.76 4.17
N LYS A 575 -23.79 -13.96 3.33
CA LYS A 575 -25.04 -14.33 2.65
C LYS A 575 -24.85 -14.14 1.14
N VAL A 576 -25.14 -15.18 0.36
CA VAL A 576 -25.14 -15.10 -1.11
C VAL A 576 -26.35 -14.29 -1.56
N LEU A 577 -26.13 -13.29 -2.40
CA LEU A 577 -27.15 -12.41 -2.97
C LEU A 577 -27.47 -12.82 -4.42
N SER A 578 -26.45 -13.06 -5.25
CA SER A 578 -26.58 -13.55 -6.62
C SER A 578 -25.49 -14.57 -6.95
N GLU A 579 -25.75 -15.39 -7.94
CA GLU A 579 -24.80 -16.35 -8.51
C GLU A 579 -24.67 -16.07 -10.01
N ASP A 580 -23.49 -15.60 -10.45
CA ASP A 580 -23.25 -15.19 -11.82
C ASP A 580 -22.58 -16.30 -12.62
N LYS A 581 -21.70 -17.10 -11.96
CA LYS A 581 -21.04 -18.26 -12.52
C LYS A 581 -21.16 -19.44 -11.58
N SER A 582 -21.35 -20.63 -12.12
CA SER A 582 -21.40 -21.86 -11.34
C SER A 582 -20.87 -23.05 -12.14
N ALA A 583 -20.05 -23.86 -11.49
CA ALA A 583 -19.60 -25.16 -11.98
C ALA A 583 -19.93 -26.24 -10.96
N SER A 584 -20.68 -27.26 -11.39
CA SER A 584 -21.09 -28.37 -10.53
C SER A 584 -20.21 -29.60 -10.80
N PHE A 585 -19.71 -30.18 -9.74
CA PHE A 585 -18.96 -31.42 -9.71
C PHE A 585 -19.79 -32.48 -8.98
N LYS A 586 -19.30 -33.69 -8.85
CA LYS A 586 -20.08 -34.82 -8.30
C LYS A 586 -20.65 -34.53 -6.89
N ASN A 587 -19.81 -34.00 -5.97
CA ASN A 587 -20.20 -33.73 -4.58
C ASN A 587 -19.80 -32.28 -4.14
N SER A 588 -19.45 -31.44 -5.10
CA SER A 588 -19.09 -30.04 -4.83
C SER A 588 -19.60 -29.10 -5.90
N THR A 589 -19.73 -27.84 -5.53
CA THR A 589 -20.04 -26.74 -6.44
C THR A 589 -19.05 -25.61 -6.22
N VAL A 590 -18.62 -24.98 -7.29
CA VAL A 590 -17.81 -23.76 -7.26
C VAL A 590 -18.62 -22.67 -7.95
N SER A 591 -18.85 -21.59 -7.26
CA SER A 591 -19.67 -20.48 -7.76
C SER A 591 -18.96 -19.14 -7.55
N TYR A 592 -19.36 -18.15 -8.35
CA TYR A 592 -18.95 -16.74 -8.23
C TYR A 592 -20.18 -15.85 -8.33
N GLY A 593 -20.24 -14.76 -7.57
CA GLY A 593 -21.32 -13.79 -7.59
C GLY A 593 -21.24 -12.79 -6.43
N ASP A 594 -22.37 -12.13 -6.17
CA ASP A 594 -22.47 -11.11 -5.13
C ASP A 594 -22.82 -11.71 -3.77
N VAL A 595 -22.20 -11.16 -2.74
CA VAL A 595 -22.43 -11.55 -1.33
C VAL A 595 -22.62 -10.32 -0.44
N SER A 596 -23.43 -10.48 0.61
CA SER A 596 -23.45 -9.56 1.76
C SER A 596 -22.61 -10.15 2.88
N ILE A 597 -21.75 -9.32 3.45
CA ILE A 597 -20.87 -9.64 4.56
C ILE A 597 -21.28 -8.83 5.77
N LEU A 598 -21.57 -9.52 6.87
CA LEU A 598 -21.85 -8.90 8.15
C LEU A 598 -20.65 -9.12 9.07
N ALA A 599 -19.93 -8.03 9.38
CA ALA A 599 -18.79 -8.04 10.29
C ALA A 599 -19.27 -7.67 11.71
N ILE A 600 -19.02 -8.57 12.67
CA ILE A 600 -19.49 -8.45 14.06
C ILE A 600 -18.28 -8.53 14.99
N PRO A 601 -17.86 -7.43 15.64
CA PRO A 601 -16.85 -7.51 16.68
C PRO A 601 -17.45 -8.22 17.91
N THR A 602 -16.73 -9.22 18.43
CA THR A 602 -17.29 -10.11 19.47
C THR A 602 -16.61 -9.92 20.81
N ILE A 603 -15.34 -10.26 20.90
CA ILE A 603 -14.54 -10.18 22.12
C ILE A 603 -13.15 -9.62 21.78
N PHE A 604 -12.50 -9.02 22.77
CA PHE A 604 -11.08 -8.72 22.70
C PHE A 604 -10.30 -9.53 23.76
N LYS A 605 -9.03 -9.79 23.45
CA LYS A 605 -8.07 -10.44 24.35
C LYS A 605 -7.04 -9.42 24.81
N LYS A 606 -6.63 -9.47 26.08
CA LYS A 606 -5.51 -8.69 26.62
C LYS A 606 -4.25 -9.56 26.54
N ILE A 607 -3.31 -9.18 25.69
CA ILE A 607 -2.13 -9.97 25.37
C ILE A 607 -0.90 -9.26 25.93
N ARG A 608 -0.14 -9.92 26.81
CA ARG A 608 1.05 -9.34 27.41
C ARG A 608 2.14 -9.09 26.39
N PHE A 609 2.79 -7.92 26.46
CA PHE A 609 4.01 -7.69 25.70
C PHE A 609 5.08 -8.70 26.09
N ASN A 610 5.99 -9.04 25.19
CA ASN A 610 7.10 -9.97 25.35
C ASN A 610 6.75 -11.45 25.41
N THR A 611 5.84 -11.89 26.27
CA THR A 611 5.47 -13.32 26.43
C THR A 611 4.33 -13.73 25.50
N HIS A 612 3.49 -12.78 25.08
CA HIS A 612 2.27 -13.01 24.31
C HIS A 612 1.21 -13.88 25.03
N ASP A 613 1.27 -13.95 26.36
CA ASP A 613 0.25 -14.62 27.15
C ASP A 613 -1.08 -13.86 27.12
N ASN A 614 -2.18 -14.57 26.97
CA ASN A 614 -3.49 -14.01 27.17
C ASN A 614 -3.77 -13.88 28.67
N ILE A 615 -3.90 -12.64 29.15
CA ILE A 615 -4.10 -12.32 30.57
C ILE A 615 -5.53 -11.91 30.90
N GLY A 616 -6.41 -11.89 29.90
CA GLY A 616 -7.82 -11.57 30.07
C GLY A 616 -8.52 -11.30 28.75
N SER A 617 -9.84 -11.21 28.78
CA SER A 617 -10.70 -10.88 27.65
C SER A 617 -11.91 -10.09 28.10
N GLY A 618 -12.54 -9.38 27.18
CA GLY A 618 -13.79 -8.66 27.40
C GLY A 618 -14.69 -8.67 26.16
N PRO A 619 -15.99 -8.39 26.30
CA PRO A 619 -16.92 -8.26 25.19
C PRO A 619 -16.70 -6.93 24.46
N ILE A 620 -17.05 -6.88 23.16
CA ILE A 620 -17.12 -5.65 22.38
C ILE A 620 -18.57 -5.36 22.05
N SER A 621 -19.01 -4.13 22.34
CA SER A 621 -20.38 -3.67 22.15
C SER A 621 -20.45 -2.61 21.06
N ILE A 622 -20.19 -3.00 19.81
CA ILE A 622 -20.26 -2.14 18.61
C ILE A 622 -21.27 -2.76 17.65
N PRO A 623 -22.12 -1.96 16.99
CA PRO A 623 -23.05 -2.48 15.99
C PRO A 623 -22.35 -3.24 14.86
N PRO A 624 -22.96 -4.31 14.33
CA PRO A 624 -22.47 -4.99 13.15
C PRO A 624 -22.39 -4.04 11.95
N MET A 625 -21.43 -4.29 11.06
CA MET A 625 -21.27 -3.54 9.81
C MET A 625 -21.50 -4.45 8.62
N GLU A 626 -22.40 -4.04 7.73
CA GLU A 626 -22.72 -4.76 6.50
C GLU A 626 -21.94 -4.21 5.32
N MET A 627 -21.43 -5.10 4.45
CA MET A 627 -20.72 -4.77 3.23
C MET A 627 -21.18 -5.70 2.10
N HIS A 628 -21.55 -5.16 0.96
CA HIS A 628 -21.79 -5.92 -0.26
C HIS A 628 -20.51 -5.97 -1.11
N THR A 629 -20.17 -7.18 -1.60
CA THR A 629 -18.96 -7.38 -2.43
C THR A 629 -19.09 -8.64 -3.28
N ASN A 630 -18.06 -8.92 -4.11
CA ASN A 630 -18.00 -10.14 -4.89
C ASN A 630 -17.26 -11.24 -4.14
N ALA A 631 -17.65 -12.49 -4.38
CA ALA A 631 -17.01 -13.67 -3.82
C ALA A 631 -16.99 -14.84 -4.80
N THR A 632 -15.95 -15.66 -4.68
CA THR A 632 -15.94 -17.06 -5.15
C THR A 632 -16.11 -17.97 -3.96
N TRP A 633 -16.98 -18.98 -4.07
CA TRP A 633 -17.16 -19.95 -2.98
C TRP A 633 -17.22 -21.37 -3.48
N MET A 634 -16.78 -22.28 -2.61
CA MET A 634 -16.79 -23.72 -2.81
C MET A 634 -17.66 -24.36 -1.74
N SER A 635 -18.74 -24.99 -2.14
CA SER A 635 -19.59 -25.80 -1.27
C SER A 635 -19.37 -27.29 -1.59
N PHE A 636 -19.25 -28.13 -0.57
CA PHE A 636 -18.91 -29.54 -0.77
C PHE A 636 -19.49 -30.45 0.30
N GLU A 637 -19.52 -31.74 0.03
CA GLU A 637 -19.97 -32.77 0.95
C GLU A 637 -18.77 -33.44 1.63
N LEU A 638 -18.88 -33.66 2.92
CA LEU A 638 -17.90 -34.37 3.72
C LEU A 638 -18.45 -35.69 4.22
N PRO A 639 -17.59 -36.69 4.48
CA PRO A 639 -18.02 -37.94 5.12
C PRO A 639 -18.65 -37.67 6.50
N ASN A 640 -19.77 -38.33 6.81
CA ASN A 640 -20.60 -38.13 7.99
C ASN A 640 -19.95 -38.49 9.35
N ASN A 641 -18.65 -38.71 9.43
CA ASN A 641 -17.94 -39.15 10.63
C ASN A 641 -17.10 -38.07 11.33
N TRP A 642 -17.26 -36.81 10.94
CA TRP A 642 -16.55 -35.70 11.57
C TRP A 642 -17.40 -35.04 12.65
N THR A 643 -16.78 -34.68 13.77
CA THR A 643 -17.40 -33.78 14.74
C THR A 643 -17.39 -32.36 14.21
N GLU A 644 -18.31 -31.52 14.73
CA GLU A 644 -18.39 -30.11 14.35
C GLU A 644 -17.08 -29.37 14.63
N GLU A 645 -16.42 -29.66 15.75
CA GLU A 645 -15.10 -29.12 16.11
C GLU A 645 -14.01 -29.51 15.11
N GLN A 646 -13.94 -30.78 14.75
CA GLN A 646 -12.97 -31.28 13.74
C GLN A 646 -13.20 -30.61 12.37
N LEU A 647 -14.45 -30.40 12.01
CA LEU A 647 -14.81 -29.74 10.76
C LEU A 647 -14.43 -28.26 10.78
N THR A 648 -14.71 -27.57 11.88
CA THR A 648 -14.35 -26.16 12.08
C THR A 648 -12.84 -25.96 11.99
N ASP A 649 -12.05 -26.77 12.69
CA ASP A 649 -10.59 -26.69 12.68
C ASP A 649 -10.01 -26.98 11.27
N ALA A 650 -10.53 -27.99 10.58
CA ALA A 650 -10.09 -28.33 9.25
C ALA A 650 -10.38 -27.23 8.21
N LEU A 651 -11.60 -26.66 8.25
CA LEU A 651 -11.99 -25.58 7.37
C LEU A 651 -11.22 -24.30 7.66
N THR A 652 -11.00 -23.96 8.93
CA THR A 652 -10.22 -22.80 9.36
C THR A 652 -8.77 -22.94 8.91
N GLY A 653 -8.17 -24.12 9.08
CA GLY A 653 -6.81 -24.41 8.61
C GLY A 653 -6.68 -24.35 7.08
N ALA A 654 -7.66 -24.87 6.34
CA ALA A 654 -7.70 -24.78 4.89
C ALA A 654 -7.84 -23.32 4.41
N ALA A 655 -8.75 -22.55 5.02
CA ALA A 655 -8.96 -21.14 4.72
C ALA A 655 -7.69 -20.31 4.98
N TYR A 656 -7.01 -20.53 6.11
CA TYR A 656 -5.73 -19.88 6.43
C TYR A 656 -4.64 -20.19 5.39
N ALA A 657 -4.49 -21.46 5.05
CA ALA A 657 -3.50 -21.91 4.08
C ALA A 657 -3.78 -21.31 2.70
N MET A 658 -5.01 -21.45 2.19
CA MET A 658 -5.43 -20.88 0.91
C MET A 658 -5.24 -19.38 0.86
N GLY A 659 -5.71 -18.63 1.87
CA GLY A 659 -5.57 -17.18 1.95
C GLY A 659 -4.12 -16.71 1.94
N SER A 660 -3.19 -17.56 2.39
CA SER A 660 -1.76 -17.27 2.34
C SER A 660 -1.18 -17.39 0.92
N PHE A 661 -1.77 -18.23 0.05
CA PHE A 661 -1.28 -18.47 -1.30
C PHE A 661 -2.01 -17.67 -2.39
N ILE A 662 -3.21 -17.15 -2.13
CA ILE A 662 -3.96 -16.31 -3.09
C ILE A 662 -3.08 -15.23 -3.72
N PRO A 663 -2.28 -14.44 -2.95
CA PRO A 663 -1.43 -13.40 -3.53
C PRO A 663 -0.44 -13.90 -4.61
N LEU A 664 -0.01 -15.16 -4.53
CA LEU A 664 0.92 -15.75 -5.50
C LEU A 664 0.27 -15.99 -6.87
N PHE A 665 -1.05 -16.19 -6.90
CA PHE A 665 -1.79 -16.55 -8.11
C PHE A 665 -2.43 -15.34 -8.79
N ILE A 666 -3.02 -14.44 -8.00
CA ILE A 666 -3.75 -13.30 -8.54
C ILE A 666 -3.00 -11.98 -8.41
N HIS A 667 -1.76 -12.01 -7.87
CA HIS A 667 -0.87 -10.86 -7.75
C HIS A 667 -1.53 -9.65 -7.04
N CYS A 668 -2.16 -9.89 -5.88
CA CYS A 668 -2.77 -8.87 -5.03
C CYS A 668 -2.08 -8.78 -3.66
N ASP A 669 -2.41 -7.77 -2.86
CA ASP A 669 -2.05 -7.77 -1.44
C ASP A 669 -2.90 -8.79 -0.68
N ARG A 670 -2.36 -9.38 0.38
CA ARG A 670 -3.10 -10.35 1.21
C ARG A 670 -4.35 -9.73 1.86
N SER A 671 -4.33 -8.44 2.14
CA SER A 671 -5.45 -7.70 2.71
C SER A 671 -6.58 -7.43 1.73
N ASP A 672 -6.33 -7.57 0.44
CA ASP A 672 -7.32 -7.28 -0.60
C ASP A 672 -8.36 -8.37 -0.74
N VAL A 673 -8.05 -9.60 -0.28
CA VAL A 673 -8.92 -10.77 -0.35
C VAL A 673 -8.94 -11.50 0.98
N SER A 674 -10.12 -11.87 1.42
CA SER A 674 -10.34 -12.64 2.65
C SER A 674 -10.91 -14.02 2.36
N VAL A 675 -10.54 -15.01 3.19
CA VAL A 675 -11.07 -16.38 3.10
C VAL A 675 -11.78 -16.70 4.40
N VAL A 676 -13.05 -17.02 4.30
CA VAL A 676 -13.92 -17.32 5.47
C VAL A 676 -14.58 -18.69 5.29
N PRO A 677 -14.37 -19.60 6.25
CA PRO A 677 -15.06 -20.88 6.27
C PRO A 677 -16.43 -20.76 6.95
N GLN A 678 -17.40 -21.47 6.44
CA GLN A 678 -18.68 -21.73 7.10
C GLN A 678 -18.91 -23.24 7.15
N VAL A 679 -19.09 -23.76 8.38
CA VAL A 679 -19.40 -25.19 8.59
C VAL A 679 -20.75 -25.53 7.96
N LYS A 680 -21.69 -24.59 8.00
CA LYS A 680 -23.03 -24.70 7.45
C LYS A 680 -23.41 -23.35 6.82
N ALA A 681 -23.24 -23.22 5.52
CA ALA A 681 -23.58 -21.98 4.82
C ALA A 681 -25.11 -21.79 4.72
N VAL A 682 -25.56 -20.56 4.88
CA VAL A 682 -26.99 -20.20 4.96
C VAL A 682 -27.75 -20.57 3.68
N HIS A 683 -27.11 -20.46 2.51
CA HIS A 683 -27.75 -20.64 1.20
C HIS A 683 -27.96 -22.12 0.81
N ASN A 684 -27.19 -23.08 1.33
CA ASN A 684 -27.23 -24.48 0.90
C ASN A 684 -27.05 -25.52 2.03
N GLU A 685 -26.87 -25.07 3.27
CA GLU A 685 -26.65 -25.88 4.47
C GLU A 685 -25.41 -26.82 4.41
N LYS A 686 -24.45 -26.57 3.49
CA LYS A 686 -23.22 -27.35 3.32
C LYS A 686 -22.00 -26.61 3.84
N PRO A 687 -20.93 -27.35 4.18
CA PRO A 687 -19.61 -26.76 4.41
C PRO A 687 -19.17 -25.95 3.19
N THR A 688 -18.79 -24.70 3.41
CA THR A 688 -18.43 -23.78 2.33
C THR A 688 -17.23 -22.94 2.70
N LEU A 689 -16.31 -22.77 1.76
CA LEU A 689 -15.19 -21.83 1.82
C LEU A 689 -15.49 -20.65 0.91
N PHE A 690 -15.62 -19.46 1.48
CA PHE A 690 -15.82 -18.23 0.74
C PHE A 690 -14.49 -17.47 0.59
N ILE A 691 -14.24 -16.96 -0.60
CA ILE A 691 -13.10 -16.10 -0.94
C ILE A 691 -13.69 -14.83 -1.52
N TYR A 692 -13.57 -13.71 -0.80
CA TYR A 692 -14.25 -12.46 -1.18
C TYR A 692 -13.28 -11.28 -1.26
N ASP A 693 -13.63 -10.31 -2.09
CA ASP A 693 -12.92 -9.04 -2.18
C ASP A 693 -13.18 -8.21 -0.90
N SER A 694 -12.12 -7.76 -0.23
CA SER A 694 -12.24 -6.98 1.02
C SER A 694 -12.70 -5.53 0.81
N TYR A 695 -13.37 -5.27 -0.32
CA TYR A 695 -13.81 -3.94 -0.74
C TYR A 695 -15.28 -3.93 -1.14
N PRO A 696 -16.06 -2.91 -0.76
CA PRO A 696 -17.45 -2.77 -1.22
C PRO A 696 -17.54 -2.71 -2.75
N GLY A 697 -18.51 -3.44 -3.29
CA GLY A 697 -18.73 -3.56 -4.72
C GLY A 697 -17.70 -4.42 -5.46
N GLY A 698 -16.66 -4.92 -4.76
CA GLY A 698 -15.62 -5.75 -5.34
C GLY A 698 -14.69 -5.02 -6.34
N ILE A 699 -13.56 -5.60 -6.62
CA ILE A 699 -12.56 -5.14 -7.61
C ILE A 699 -12.14 -6.26 -8.59
N GLY A 700 -12.91 -7.37 -8.62
CA GLY A 700 -12.72 -8.48 -9.55
C GLY A 700 -11.58 -9.45 -9.17
N LEU A 701 -11.09 -9.43 -7.92
CA LEU A 701 -10.06 -10.36 -7.46
C LEU A 701 -10.62 -11.76 -7.23
N SER A 702 -11.77 -11.85 -6.58
CA SER A 702 -12.46 -13.13 -6.32
C SER A 702 -12.89 -13.81 -7.62
N GLU A 703 -13.24 -13.08 -8.68
CA GLU A 703 -13.51 -13.64 -10.00
C GLU A 703 -12.29 -14.37 -10.58
N ARG A 704 -11.11 -13.77 -10.44
CA ARG A 704 -9.86 -14.43 -10.87
C ARG A 704 -9.50 -15.64 -10.03
N VAL A 705 -9.84 -15.64 -8.74
CA VAL A 705 -9.66 -16.83 -7.91
C VAL A 705 -10.50 -17.98 -8.45
N TYR A 706 -11.72 -17.72 -8.94
CA TYR A 706 -12.55 -18.74 -9.60
C TYR A 706 -11.81 -19.42 -10.74
N ASP A 707 -11.11 -18.66 -11.59
CA ASP A 707 -10.40 -19.18 -12.76
C ASP A 707 -9.15 -20.01 -12.42
N VAL A 708 -8.47 -19.70 -11.29
CA VAL A 708 -7.21 -20.36 -10.88
C VAL A 708 -7.37 -21.30 -9.70
N LEU A 709 -8.60 -21.58 -9.28
CA LEU A 709 -8.92 -22.23 -8.02
C LEU A 709 -8.26 -23.60 -7.85
N LEU A 710 -8.29 -24.45 -8.88
CA LEU A 710 -7.66 -25.78 -8.82
C LEU A 710 -6.15 -25.68 -8.56
N SER A 711 -5.46 -24.82 -9.30
CA SER A 711 -4.01 -24.61 -9.11
C SER A 711 -3.67 -24.03 -7.72
N LEU A 712 -4.55 -23.18 -7.19
CA LEU A 712 -4.43 -22.66 -5.83
C LEU A 712 -4.56 -23.78 -4.78
N LEU A 713 -5.56 -24.67 -4.92
CA LEU A 713 -5.78 -25.80 -4.04
C LEU A 713 -4.59 -26.77 -4.07
N GLU A 714 -4.10 -27.15 -5.27
CA GLU A 714 -2.95 -28.03 -5.45
C GLU A 714 -1.69 -27.46 -4.78
N ARG A 715 -1.40 -26.18 -4.98
CA ARG A 715 -0.25 -25.50 -4.36
C ARG A 715 -0.38 -25.47 -2.84
N THR A 716 -1.58 -25.18 -2.36
CA THR A 716 -1.88 -25.16 -0.92
C THR A 716 -1.68 -26.54 -0.30
N ALA A 717 -2.21 -27.57 -0.90
CA ALA A 717 -2.04 -28.96 -0.44
C ALA A 717 -0.56 -29.36 -0.42
N GLN A 718 0.19 -29.09 -1.48
CA GLN A 718 1.62 -29.37 -1.57
C GLN A 718 2.41 -28.70 -0.45
N HIS A 719 2.09 -27.45 -0.11
CA HIS A 719 2.76 -26.74 0.98
C HIS A 719 2.46 -27.35 2.35
N VAL A 720 1.17 -27.66 2.61
CA VAL A 720 0.76 -28.28 3.87
C VAL A 720 1.40 -29.68 4.01
N GLU A 721 1.40 -30.46 2.95
CA GLU A 721 2.00 -31.81 2.94
C GLU A 721 3.51 -31.76 3.22
N ASN A 722 4.26 -30.90 2.54
CA ASN A 722 5.71 -30.77 2.64
C ASN A 722 6.17 -30.10 3.94
N CYS A 723 5.26 -29.55 4.76
CA CYS A 723 5.64 -28.96 6.04
C CYS A 723 6.17 -30.05 6.99
N PRO A 724 7.33 -29.87 7.65
CA PRO A 724 7.95 -30.89 8.50
C PRO A 724 7.19 -31.17 9.82
N CYS A 725 6.21 -30.34 10.18
CA CYS A 725 5.41 -30.55 11.38
C CYS A 725 4.48 -31.77 11.23
N GLN A 726 4.17 -32.42 12.37
CA GLN A 726 3.32 -33.61 12.39
C GLN A 726 1.83 -33.30 12.55
N GLN A 727 1.49 -32.32 13.38
CA GLN A 727 0.09 -32.03 13.77
C GLN A 727 -0.52 -30.80 13.12
N GLY A 728 0.32 -29.96 12.53
CA GLY A 728 -0.02 -28.65 12.04
C GLY A 728 0.76 -27.56 12.77
N CYS A 729 1.03 -26.44 12.12
CA CYS A 729 1.79 -25.35 12.70
C CYS A 729 1.40 -24.00 12.06
N PRO A 730 1.78 -22.87 12.69
CA PRO A 730 1.53 -21.55 12.12
C PRO A 730 2.05 -21.34 10.68
N SER A 731 3.08 -22.15 10.30
CA SER A 731 3.69 -22.08 8.96
C SER A 731 2.89 -22.83 7.87
N CYS A 732 1.90 -23.66 8.21
CA CYS A 732 1.14 -24.41 7.23
C CYS A 732 -0.39 -24.22 7.34
N ILE A 733 -0.99 -24.41 8.51
CA ILE A 733 -2.44 -24.34 8.71
C ILE A 733 -2.89 -23.28 9.72
N GLY A 734 -1.98 -22.41 10.17
CA GLY A 734 -2.26 -21.38 11.18
C GLY A 734 -2.15 -21.89 12.61
N ALA A 735 -2.41 -20.98 13.56
CA ALA A 735 -2.53 -21.36 14.97
C ALA A 735 -3.85 -22.11 15.17
N GLN A 736 -3.79 -23.24 15.88
CA GLN A 736 -4.93 -24.08 16.20
C GLN A 736 -5.18 -24.03 17.69
N ASP A 737 -6.45 -23.94 18.09
CA ASP A 737 -6.82 -23.89 19.51
C ASP A 737 -6.89 -25.31 20.11
N SER A 738 -7.05 -26.35 19.30
CA SER A 738 -7.11 -27.75 19.73
C SER A 738 -5.83 -28.54 19.43
N LEU A 739 -5.45 -29.42 20.35
CA LEU A 739 -4.39 -30.41 20.16
C LEU A 739 -4.98 -31.62 19.42
N GLY A 740 -4.71 -31.77 18.13
CA GLY A 740 -5.24 -32.86 17.33
C GLY A 740 -4.46 -33.16 16.03
N GLU A 741 -4.98 -34.08 15.23
CA GLU A 741 -4.45 -34.42 13.90
C GLU A 741 -4.87 -33.38 12.81
N ASN A 742 -4.85 -32.11 13.16
CA ASN A 742 -5.44 -31.00 12.35
C ASN A 742 -4.83 -30.93 10.95
N LYS A 743 -3.50 -31.18 10.82
CA LYS A 743 -2.85 -31.23 9.50
C LYS A 743 -3.45 -32.29 8.60
N LYS A 744 -3.73 -33.50 9.12
CA LYS A 744 -4.33 -34.58 8.34
C LYS A 744 -5.78 -34.24 7.91
N GLN A 745 -6.52 -33.56 8.79
CA GLN A 745 -7.89 -33.14 8.52
C GLN A 745 -7.94 -32.06 7.45
N VAL A 746 -7.06 -31.04 7.51
CA VAL A 746 -6.90 -30.02 6.48
C VAL A 746 -6.53 -30.65 5.15
N MET A 747 -5.56 -31.60 5.12
CA MET A 747 -5.18 -32.30 3.90
C MET A 747 -6.35 -33.10 3.31
N LYS A 748 -7.20 -33.69 4.16
CA LYS A 748 -8.42 -34.39 3.69
C LYS A 748 -9.39 -33.42 2.98
N VAL A 749 -9.65 -32.24 3.56
CA VAL A 749 -10.50 -31.23 2.92
C VAL A 749 -9.91 -30.81 1.56
N LEU A 750 -8.64 -30.43 1.53
CA LEU A 750 -7.97 -29.99 0.29
C LEU A 750 -8.00 -31.10 -0.79
N ASN A 751 -7.70 -32.35 -0.43
CA ASN A 751 -7.73 -33.47 -1.36
C ASN A 751 -9.14 -33.80 -1.88
N ILE A 752 -10.18 -33.67 -1.05
CA ILE A 752 -11.56 -33.82 -1.52
C ILE A 752 -11.85 -32.78 -2.59
N LEU A 753 -11.55 -31.50 -2.31
CA LEU A 753 -11.79 -30.40 -3.26
C LEU A 753 -11.02 -30.59 -4.56
N ILE A 754 -9.75 -30.98 -4.50
CA ILE A 754 -8.90 -31.22 -5.68
C ILE A 754 -9.46 -32.39 -6.51
N ASN A 755 -9.74 -33.54 -5.88
CA ASN A 755 -10.23 -34.72 -6.59
C ASN A 755 -11.60 -34.54 -7.22
N GLU A 756 -12.46 -33.68 -6.65
CA GLU A 756 -13.76 -33.36 -7.23
C GLU A 756 -13.63 -32.45 -8.46
N MET A 757 -12.63 -31.56 -8.49
CA MET A 757 -12.41 -30.64 -9.60
C MET A 757 -11.56 -31.19 -10.75
N MET A 758 -10.86 -32.34 -10.55
CA MET A 758 -10.16 -33.09 -11.59
C MET A 758 -11.14 -33.98 -12.36
#